data_961da0d71bbb9090cab42ed72ff37e79
#
_entry.id   961da0d71bbb9090cab42ed72ff37e79
#
_cell.length_a   1.000
_cell.length_b   1.000
_cell.length_c   1.000
_cell.angle_alpha   90.00
_cell.angle_beta   90.00
_cell.angle_gamma   90.00
#
_symmetry.space_group_name_H-M   'P 1'
#
loop_
_entity.id
_entity.type
_entity.pdbx_description
1 polymer ?
#
loop_
_entity_poly.entity_id
_entity_poly.type
_entity_poly.pdbx_seq_one_letter_code
_entity_poly.pdbx_strand_id
1 'polypeptide(L)'
;MVKALPLAVRKLDPRHMARNPVMFVVTVGSVATTVLAVLHPSIFAWSITAWLWFTVVFANLAEAVAEGRGKAQAASLREVKRDTVARKLVGDGHGNETEEEVAGSALRPGDRVVVEAGQVIPGDGDVVEGIATVDESAITGESAPVVRESGGDRCAVTGGTTVLSDRIVVQITAAPGESFVDRMIALVEGAARQKTPNEIALNILLASLTIIFLLAVVALGPMGNYGGEQQDPIKLIALLVCLIPTTIGALMSAIGIAGMDRLVQHNVLAKSGRAVEAAGDIDVLLMDKTGTITFGNRQATEFIVAPGITHETLAQAARASSLADETPEGRSIVELATGGSESTGERSDEGSREGEFVAFTAATRMSGLDTADGKQIRKGAADAVFTWVASLSGVQEDDPAVVAVRKVADQVASEGGTPLVVADHDGAETRLLGVIRLSDVVKPGMAERFSQMRAMGIRTVMVTGDNPLTAKQIASEAGVDDYVAEATPEDKLELLRREQKAGRLVAMTGDGTNDAPALAQADVGVAMNTGTSAAKEAGNMVDLDSDPTKLIDVVAIGKQLLITRGALTTFSLANDLAKYFAILPALFSGIYPQLGELNIMRLATPQSAILSAVIFNALVIIALVPLALKGVRYRPVGAGELLRRNLLIYGLGGVIVPFVGIWLIDLVVRFIPGIG
;
A
#
# COMPACT_ATOMS: atom_id res chain seq x y z
N MET A 1 14.08 -8.96 -19.73
CA MET A 1 15.49 -8.54 -19.84
C MET A 1 15.82 -7.91 -21.20
N VAL A 2 15.61 -8.58 -22.36
CA VAL A 2 15.95 -8.01 -23.68
C VAL A 2 15.28 -6.67 -23.95
N LYS A 3 14.00 -6.51 -23.59
CA LYS A 3 13.24 -5.23 -23.74
C LYS A 3 13.77 -4.06 -22.88
N ALA A 4 14.53 -4.36 -21.82
CA ALA A 4 15.13 -3.34 -20.95
C ALA A 4 16.54 -2.88 -21.40
N LEU A 5 17.14 -3.56 -22.38
CA LEU A 5 18.51 -3.25 -22.86
C LEU A 5 18.65 -1.81 -23.41
N PRO A 6 17.72 -1.30 -24.26
CA PRO A 6 17.81 0.09 -24.72
C PRO A 6 17.79 1.13 -23.59
N LEU A 7 17.00 0.87 -22.54
CA LEU A 7 16.94 1.74 -21.36
C LEU A 7 18.24 1.67 -20.56
N ALA A 8 18.83 0.48 -20.41
CA ALA A 8 20.11 0.30 -19.72
C ALA A 8 21.25 1.06 -20.43
N VAL A 9 21.27 1.07 -21.76
CA VAL A 9 22.25 1.84 -22.56
C VAL A 9 22.04 3.34 -22.39
N ARG A 10 20.77 3.82 -22.40
CA ARG A 10 20.47 5.24 -22.16
C ARG A 10 20.92 5.73 -20.77
N LYS A 11 20.95 4.83 -19.77
CA LYS A 11 21.43 5.14 -18.41
C LYS A 11 22.96 5.28 -18.30
N LEU A 12 23.71 5.03 -19.36
CA LEU A 12 25.16 5.34 -19.41
C LEU A 12 25.45 6.85 -19.48
N ASP A 13 24.43 7.71 -19.55
CA ASP A 13 24.58 9.18 -19.45
C ASP A 13 25.39 9.53 -18.18
N PRO A 14 26.49 10.26 -18.30
CA PRO A 14 27.33 10.66 -17.16
C PRO A 14 26.55 11.38 -16.04
N ARG A 15 25.51 12.14 -16.39
CA ARG A 15 24.66 12.83 -15.41
C ARG A 15 23.84 11.85 -14.57
N HIS A 16 23.41 10.74 -15.16
CA HIS A 16 22.72 9.67 -14.45
C HIS A 16 23.69 8.89 -13.57
N MET A 17 24.85 8.52 -14.13
CA MET A 17 25.88 7.75 -13.42
C MET A 17 26.43 8.51 -12.21
N ALA A 18 26.58 9.83 -12.28
CA ALA A 18 27.08 10.67 -11.18
C ALA A 18 26.19 10.64 -9.91
N ARG A 19 24.92 10.20 -10.03
CA ARG A 19 24.02 10.04 -8.89
C ARG A 19 24.37 8.84 -8.01
N ASN A 20 25.18 7.90 -8.54
CA ASN A 20 25.69 6.73 -7.84
C ASN A 20 27.24 6.76 -7.86
N PRO A 21 27.89 7.19 -6.76
CA PRO A 21 29.34 7.42 -6.74
C PRO A 21 30.14 6.16 -7.04
N VAL A 22 29.68 5.00 -6.59
CA VAL A 22 30.34 3.71 -6.86
C VAL A 22 30.33 3.40 -8.36
N MET A 23 29.17 3.42 -8.98
CA MET A 23 29.03 3.11 -10.41
C MET A 23 29.70 4.15 -11.30
N PHE A 24 29.73 5.40 -10.87
CA PHE A 24 30.47 6.46 -11.55
C PHE A 24 31.96 6.15 -11.63
N VAL A 25 32.58 5.76 -10.52
CA VAL A 25 34.02 5.38 -10.50
C VAL A 25 34.28 4.15 -11.38
N VAL A 26 33.39 3.14 -11.36
CA VAL A 26 33.50 1.96 -12.26
C VAL A 26 33.43 2.39 -13.72
N THR A 27 32.52 3.30 -14.07
CA THR A 27 32.38 3.79 -15.46
C THR A 27 33.63 4.57 -15.90
N VAL A 28 34.15 5.46 -15.06
CA VAL A 28 35.40 6.18 -15.33
C VAL A 28 36.56 5.21 -15.48
N GLY A 29 36.65 4.18 -14.62
CA GLY A 29 37.63 3.09 -14.74
C GLY A 29 37.49 2.32 -16.06
N SER A 30 36.25 2.02 -16.49
CA SER A 30 35.99 1.34 -17.77
C SER A 30 36.46 2.18 -18.97
N VAL A 31 36.25 3.48 -18.96
CA VAL A 31 36.74 4.40 -20.00
C VAL A 31 38.26 4.46 -19.97
N ALA A 32 38.86 4.60 -18.79
CA ALA A 32 40.32 4.67 -18.65
C ALA A 32 40.99 3.35 -19.13
N THR A 33 40.46 2.18 -18.77
CA THR A 33 40.98 0.90 -19.24
C THR A 33 40.78 0.71 -20.74
N THR A 34 39.72 1.26 -21.34
CA THR A 34 39.54 1.27 -22.81
C THR A 34 40.65 2.04 -23.49
N VAL A 35 40.96 3.25 -23.01
CA VAL A 35 42.03 4.08 -23.55
C VAL A 35 43.40 3.34 -23.42
N LEU A 36 43.67 2.77 -22.24
CA LEU A 36 44.92 2.02 -22.01
C LEU A 36 45.00 0.76 -22.87
N ALA A 37 43.92 0.03 -23.08
CA ALA A 37 43.87 -1.14 -23.92
C ALA A 37 44.06 -0.83 -25.42
N VAL A 38 43.68 0.37 -25.87
CA VAL A 38 43.95 0.86 -27.22
C VAL A 38 45.45 1.26 -27.37
N LEU A 39 46.00 1.94 -26.35
CA LEU A 39 47.40 2.38 -26.37
C LEU A 39 48.39 1.22 -26.20
N HIS A 40 48.07 0.25 -25.37
CA HIS A 40 48.87 -0.95 -25.05
C HIS A 40 48.03 -2.22 -25.18
N PRO A 41 47.76 -2.67 -26.40
CA PRO A 41 46.85 -3.79 -26.63
C PRO A 41 47.43 -5.11 -26.10
N SER A 42 46.65 -5.75 -25.21
CA SER A 42 46.93 -7.11 -24.71
C SER A 42 45.63 -7.86 -24.48
N ILE A 43 45.66 -9.17 -24.49
CA ILE A 43 44.48 -10.00 -24.20
C ILE A 43 43.96 -9.69 -22.79
N PHE A 44 44.86 -9.52 -21.83
CA PHE A 44 44.51 -9.15 -20.45
C PHE A 44 43.81 -7.80 -20.38
N ALA A 45 44.36 -6.75 -21.03
CA ALA A 45 43.80 -5.40 -21.03
C ALA A 45 42.35 -5.37 -21.60
N TRP A 46 42.16 -6.01 -22.75
CA TRP A 46 40.83 -6.11 -23.38
C TRP A 46 39.86 -6.97 -22.57
N SER A 47 40.32 -8.04 -21.93
CA SER A 47 39.49 -8.87 -21.06
C SER A 47 39.00 -8.09 -19.83
N ILE A 48 39.87 -7.38 -19.14
CA ILE A 48 39.49 -6.51 -18.00
C ILE A 48 38.50 -5.45 -18.48
N THR A 49 38.79 -4.73 -19.55
CA THR A 49 37.94 -3.70 -20.12
C THR A 49 36.53 -4.22 -20.44
N ALA A 50 36.44 -5.35 -21.12
CA ALA A 50 35.19 -5.97 -21.50
C ALA A 50 34.33 -6.31 -20.24
N TRP A 51 34.95 -6.91 -19.21
CA TRP A 51 34.23 -7.26 -17.98
C TRP A 51 33.85 -6.06 -17.12
N LEU A 52 34.62 -4.97 -17.15
CA LEU A 52 34.23 -3.72 -16.49
C LEU A 52 33.00 -3.09 -17.17
N TRP A 53 33.00 -2.99 -18.50
CA TRP A 53 31.83 -2.55 -19.26
C TRP A 53 30.62 -3.45 -19.05
N PHE A 54 30.82 -4.75 -19.01
CA PHE A 54 29.78 -5.72 -18.69
C PHE A 54 29.17 -5.45 -17.31
N THR A 55 30.01 -5.17 -16.30
CA THR A 55 29.55 -4.82 -14.95
C THR A 55 28.67 -3.57 -14.97
N VAL A 56 29.09 -2.50 -15.67
CA VAL A 56 28.32 -1.24 -15.77
C VAL A 56 26.99 -1.47 -16.49
N VAL A 57 27.00 -2.17 -17.61
CA VAL A 57 25.78 -2.43 -18.39
C VAL A 57 24.79 -3.29 -17.60
N PHE A 58 25.27 -4.33 -16.90
CA PHE A 58 24.39 -5.18 -16.10
C PHE A 58 23.85 -4.50 -14.84
N ALA A 59 24.61 -3.62 -14.20
CA ALA A 59 24.11 -2.79 -13.11
C ALA A 59 22.94 -1.90 -13.59
N ASN A 60 23.13 -1.22 -14.72
CA ASN A 60 22.08 -0.41 -15.33
C ASN A 60 20.89 -1.26 -15.81
N LEU A 61 21.15 -2.48 -16.29
CA LEU A 61 20.10 -3.42 -16.70
C LEU A 61 19.24 -3.87 -15.52
N ALA A 62 19.83 -4.13 -14.35
CA ALA A 62 19.11 -4.50 -13.14
C ALA A 62 18.12 -3.40 -12.74
N GLU A 63 18.56 -2.15 -12.77
CA GLU A 63 17.71 -0.98 -12.51
C GLU A 63 16.64 -0.80 -13.59
N ALA A 64 17.00 -0.92 -14.87
CA ALA A 64 16.07 -0.83 -15.99
C ALA A 64 14.98 -1.92 -15.99
N VAL A 65 15.31 -3.13 -15.53
CA VAL A 65 14.33 -4.23 -15.38
C VAL A 65 13.35 -3.91 -14.26
N ALA A 66 13.82 -3.36 -13.13
CA ALA A 66 12.95 -2.93 -12.03
C ALA A 66 11.99 -1.82 -12.48
N GLU A 67 12.49 -0.79 -13.17
CA GLU A 67 11.65 0.30 -13.72
C GLU A 67 10.69 -0.18 -14.81
N GLY A 68 11.11 -1.16 -15.63
CA GLY A 68 10.28 -1.68 -16.70
C GLY A 68 9.02 -2.40 -16.21
N ARG A 69 9.04 -2.98 -15.00
CA ARG A 69 7.86 -3.55 -14.35
C ARG A 69 6.87 -2.45 -13.98
N GLY A 70 7.32 -1.39 -13.35
CA GLY A 70 6.48 -0.24 -13.01
C GLY A 70 5.83 0.39 -14.27
N LYS A 71 6.60 0.56 -15.37
CA LYS A 71 6.05 1.11 -16.61
C LYS A 71 4.98 0.22 -17.27
N ALA A 72 5.10 -1.10 -17.17
CA ALA A 72 4.07 -2.02 -17.68
C ALA A 72 2.76 -1.87 -16.90
N GLN A 73 2.85 -1.68 -15.59
CA GLN A 73 1.70 -1.45 -14.71
C GLN A 73 1.08 -0.07 -14.94
N ALA A 74 1.89 0.97 -15.13
CA ALA A 74 1.41 2.30 -15.53
C ALA A 74 0.69 2.30 -16.88
N ALA A 75 1.11 1.46 -17.83
CA ALA A 75 0.44 1.32 -19.12
C ALA A 75 -0.97 0.74 -18.97
N SER A 76 -1.18 -0.27 -18.12
CA SER A 76 -2.53 -0.80 -17.87
C SER A 76 -3.43 0.22 -17.18
N LEU A 77 -2.90 1.03 -16.28
CA LEU A 77 -3.66 2.13 -15.66
C LEU A 77 -4.04 3.22 -16.67
N ARG A 78 -3.20 3.48 -17.69
CA ARG A 78 -3.54 4.43 -18.77
C ARG A 78 -4.67 3.93 -19.68
N GLU A 79 -4.82 2.62 -19.84
CA GLU A 79 -5.93 2.05 -20.63
C GLU A 79 -7.29 2.28 -19.96
N VAL A 80 -7.32 2.41 -18.63
CA VAL A 80 -8.52 2.75 -17.86
C VAL A 80 -8.94 4.21 -18.10
N LYS A 81 -7.98 5.10 -18.37
CA LYS A 81 -8.23 6.51 -18.65
C LYS A 81 -8.69 6.69 -20.09
N ARG A 82 -9.99 6.60 -20.32
CA ARG A 82 -10.62 6.93 -21.62
C ARG A 82 -11.09 8.38 -21.61
N ASP A 83 -11.04 9.04 -22.76
CA ASP A 83 -11.75 10.32 -22.96
C ASP A 83 -13.25 10.06 -22.85
N THR A 84 -13.84 10.50 -21.72
CA THR A 84 -15.27 10.35 -21.44
C THR A 84 -15.99 11.65 -21.76
N VAL A 85 -17.22 11.54 -22.27
CA VAL A 85 -18.14 12.66 -22.37
C VAL A 85 -18.80 12.85 -21.01
N ALA A 86 -18.78 14.07 -20.49
CA ALA A 86 -19.36 14.43 -19.20
C ALA A 86 -20.60 15.29 -19.39
N ARG A 87 -21.66 15.03 -18.64
CA ARG A 87 -22.87 15.88 -18.57
C ARG A 87 -22.71 16.86 -17.43
N LYS A 88 -22.25 18.07 -17.76
CA LYS A 88 -22.03 19.15 -16.78
C LYS A 88 -23.33 19.89 -16.49
N LEU A 89 -23.62 20.13 -15.22
CA LEU A 89 -24.72 20.99 -14.77
C LEU A 89 -24.30 22.45 -14.86
N VAL A 90 -25.04 23.21 -15.66
CA VAL A 90 -24.84 24.66 -15.82
C VAL A 90 -26.11 25.38 -15.35
N GLY A 91 -25.96 26.22 -14.34
CA GLY A 91 -27.09 27.03 -13.84
C GLY A 91 -27.41 28.18 -14.80
N ASP A 92 -28.70 28.38 -15.13
CA ASP A 92 -29.20 29.46 -15.98
C ASP A 92 -29.31 30.82 -15.26
N GLY A 93 -28.87 30.93 -14.00
CA GLY A 93 -29.01 32.12 -13.16
C GLY A 93 -30.41 32.37 -12.61
N HIS A 94 -31.41 31.55 -12.98
CA HIS A 94 -32.81 31.61 -12.56
C HIS A 94 -33.24 30.41 -11.69
N GLY A 95 -32.28 29.57 -11.28
CA GLY A 95 -32.53 28.42 -10.42
C GLY A 95 -32.80 27.10 -11.17
N ASN A 96 -32.78 27.09 -12.52
CA ASN A 96 -32.83 25.88 -13.30
C ASN A 96 -31.40 25.47 -13.69
N GLU A 97 -31.09 24.20 -13.56
CA GLU A 97 -29.84 23.60 -14.04
C GLU A 97 -30.12 22.89 -15.38
N THR A 98 -29.27 23.14 -16.37
CA THR A 98 -29.31 22.47 -17.68
C THR A 98 -28.07 21.61 -17.83
N GLU A 99 -28.20 20.45 -18.48
CA GLU A 99 -27.08 19.56 -18.76
C GLU A 99 -26.40 19.99 -20.09
N GLU A 100 -25.09 20.17 -20.03
CA GLU A 100 -24.24 20.44 -21.19
C GLU A 100 -23.22 19.31 -21.34
N GLU A 101 -23.14 18.73 -22.55
CA GLU A 101 -22.13 17.71 -22.84
C GLU A 101 -20.76 18.38 -23.09
N VAL A 102 -19.78 18.00 -22.28
CA VAL A 102 -18.39 18.46 -22.39
C VAL A 102 -17.43 17.28 -22.39
N ALA A 103 -16.24 17.47 -22.94
CA ALA A 103 -15.19 16.46 -22.78
C ALA A 103 -14.75 16.38 -21.32
N GLY A 104 -14.52 15.17 -20.77
CA GLY A 104 -14.05 14.99 -19.40
C GLY A 104 -12.74 15.75 -19.11
N SER A 105 -11.87 15.89 -20.13
CA SER A 105 -10.64 16.69 -20.07
C SER A 105 -10.87 18.21 -19.97
N ALA A 106 -12.07 18.70 -20.20
CA ALA A 106 -12.43 20.11 -20.06
C ALA A 106 -12.96 20.47 -18.67
N LEU A 107 -13.30 19.50 -17.85
CA LEU A 107 -13.81 19.69 -16.48
C LEU A 107 -12.79 20.43 -15.59
N ARG A 108 -13.31 21.21 -14.65
CA ARG A 108 -12.52 21.95 -13.66
C ARG A 108 -13.00 21.63 -12.25
N PRO A 109 -12.13 21.75 -11.23
CA PRO A 109 -12.56 21.65 -9.85
C PRO A 109 -13.72 22.59 -9.54
N GLY A 110 -14.77 22.04 -8.90
CA GLY A 110 -16.01 22.73 -8.61
C GLY A 110 -17.14 22.49 -9.63
N ASP A 111 -16.84 21.97 -10.82
CA ASP A 111 -17.87 21.58 -11.79
C ASP A 111 -18.73 20.43 -11.25
N ARG A 112 -20.04 20.49 -11.48
CA ARG A 112 -20.99 19.44 -11.12
C ARG A 112 -21.36 18.65 -12.36
N VAL A 113 -21.29 17.32 -12.30
CA VAL A 113 -21.58 16.42 -13.41
C VAL A 113 -22.60 15.36 -12.99
N VAL A 114 -23.50 15.03 -13.89
CA VAL A 114 -24.50 13.96 -13.70
C VAL A 114 -23.94 12.66 -14.27
N VAL A 115 -24.03 11.59 -13.49
CA VAL A 115 -23.65 10.24 -13.91
C VAL A 115 -24.77 9.26 -13.57
N GLU A 116 -25.19 8.46 -14.53
CA GLU A 116 -26.26 7.48 -14.39
C GLU A 116 -25.75 6.05 -14.57
N ALA A 117 -26.58 5.09 -14.21
CA ALA A 117 -26.27 3.67 -14.37
C ALA A 117 -25.76 3.33 -15.78
N GLY A 118 -24.64 2.60 -15.85
CA GLY A 118 -23.94 2.23 -17.09
C GLY A 118 -22.96 3.28 -17.61
N GLN A 119 -22.88 4.46 -17.00
CA GLN A 119 -21.97 5.53 -17.41
C GLN A 119 -20.67 5.51 -16.59
N VAL A 120 -19.59 5.97 -17.24
CA VAL A 120 -18.27 6.12 -16.61
C VAL A 120 -18.19 7.48 -15.95
N ILE A 121 -17.68 7.51 -14.71
CA ILE A 121 -17.41 8.74 -13.96
C ILE A 121 -16.28 9.52 -14.67
N PRO A 122 -16.51 10.77 -15.11
CA PRO A 122 -15.60 11.46 -16.02
C PRO A 122 -14.36 12.07 -15.34
N GLY A 123 -14.33 12.15 -14.02
CA GLY A 123 -13.24 12.73 -13.25
C GLY A 123 -13.37 12.44 -11.77
N ASP A 124 -12.28 12.66 -11.02
CA ASP A 124 -12.30 12.49 -9.57
C ASP A 124 -13.15 13.58 -8.93
N GLY A 125 -13.95 13.18 -7.94
CA GLY A 125 -14.84 14.10 -7.26
C GLY A 125 -15.51 13.50 -6.04
N ASP A 126 -16.42 14.28 -5.46
CA ASP A 126 -17.25 13.86 -4.33
C ASP A 126 -18.72 13.84 -4.77
N VAL A 127 -19.45 12.80 -4.40
CA VAL A 127 -20.90 12.70 -4.62
C VAL A 127 -21.58 13.76 -3.75
N VAL A 128 -22.27 14.70 -4.38
CA VAL A 128 -22.99 15.77 -3.67
C VAL A 128 -24.50 15.54 -3.65
N GLU A 129 -25.03 14.70 -4.54
CA GLU A 129 -26.44 14.30 -4.57
C GLU A 129 -26.56 12.84 -5.01
N GLY A 130 -27.46 12.09 -4.38
CA GLY A 130 -27.78 10.71 -4.71
C GLY A 130 -26.94 9.67 -3.98
N ILE A 131 -27.25 8.42 -4.31
CA ILE A 131 -26.56 7.21 -3.87
C ILE A 131 -26.49 6.27 -5.07
N ALA A 132 -25.36 5.61 -5.28
CA ALA A 132 -25.19 4.65 -6.36
C ALA A 132 -24.20 3.55 -6.02
N THR A 133 -24.34 2.42 -6.67
CA THR A 133 -23.35 1.36 -6.67
C THR A 133 -22.36 1.60 -7.81
N VAL A 134 -21.08 1.59 -7.50
CA VAL A 134 -20.00 1.89 -8.46
C VAL A 134 -19.08 0.68 -8.57
N ASP A 135 -18.78 0.29 -9.82
CA ASP A 135 -17.74 -0.69 -10.13
C ASP A 135 -16.38 0.02 -10.22
N GLU A 136 -15.52 -0.27 -9.26
CA GLU A 136 -14.16 0.25 -9.18
C GLU A 136 -13.11 -0.80 -9.59
N SER A 137 -13.53 -1.96 -10.11
CA SER A 137 -12.67 -3.09 -10.47
C SER A 137 -11.53 -2.73 -11.41
N ALA A 138 -11.76 -1.77 -12.32
CA ALA A 138 -10.73 -1.26 -13.23
C ALA A 138 -9.55 -0.59 -12.52
N ILE A 139 -9.74 -0.11 -11.28
CA ILE A 139 -8.72 0.58 -10.48
C ILE A 139 -8.24 -0.32 -9.33
N THR A 140 -9.17 -0.95 -8.61
CA THR A 140 -8.89 -1.76 -7.43
C THR A 140 -8.55 -3.22 -7.77
N GLY A 141 -9.05 -3.72 -8.90
CA GLY A 141 -9.03 -5.15 -9.23
C GLY A 141 -10.10 -5.98 -8.52
N GLU A 142 -10.86 -5.37 -7.60
CA GLU A 142 -11.93 -6.04 -6.85
C GLU A 142 -13.23 -6.04 -7.65
N SER A 143 -13.86 -7.22 -7.80
CA SER A 143 -15.10 -7.35 -8.55
C SER A 143 -16.36 -6.94 -7.77
N ALA A 144 -16.24 -6.72 -6.45
CA ALA A 144 -17.37 -6.33 -5.61
C ALA A 144 -17.67 -4.83 -5.79
N PRO A 145 -18.90 -4.47 -6.19
CA PRO A 145 -19.29 -3.06 -6.32
C PRO A 145 -19.30 -2.34 -4.97
N VAL A 146 -18.94 -1.05 -4.98
CA VAL A 146 -18.89 -0.20 -3.79
C VAL A 146 -20.04 0.80 -3.81
N VAL A 147 -20.71 1.00 -2.66
CA VAL A 147 -21.75 2.04 -2.53
C VAL A 147 -21.10 3.40 -2.30
N ARG A 148 -21.51 4.39 -3.10
CA ARG A 148 -21.09 5.79 -3.01
C ARG A 148 -22.33 6.66 -2.76
N GLU A 149 -22.25 7.58 -1.77
CA GLU A 149 -23.39 8.36 -1.33
C GLU A 149 -23.00 9.80 -0.99
N SER A 150 -23.96 10.71 -1.06
CA SER A 150 -23.75 12.12 -0.69
C SER A 150 -23.77 12.32 0.82
N GLY A 151 -22.91 13.22 1.32
CA GLY A 151 -22.95 13.70 2.71
C GLY A 151 -22.30 12.81 3.76
N GLY A 152 -21.60 11.72 3.36
CA GLY A 152 -20.88 10.82 4.25
C GLY A 152 -19.41 10.68 3.90
N ASP A 153 -18.70 9.82 4.63
CA ASP A 153 -17.28 9.50 4.36
C ASP A 153 -17.09 8.66 3.08
N ARG A 154 -18.19 8.19 2.45
CA ARG A 154 -18.20 7.41 1.21
C ARG A 154 -18.53 8.22 -0.04
N CYS A 155 -18.38 9.54 0.02
CA CYS A 155 -18.72 10.42 -1.11
C CYS A 155 -17.67 10.43 -2.23
N ALA A 156 -16.41 10.09 -1.96
CA ALA A 156 -15.35 10.19 -2.95
C ALA A 156 -15.47 9.15 -4.06
N VAL A 157 -15.43 9.60 -5.31
CA VAL A 157 -15.43 8.75 -6.52
C VAL A 157 -14.20 9.03 -7.37
N THR A 158 -13.78 8.03 -8.12
CA THR A 158 -12.60 8.11 -8.97
C THR A 158 -12.98 8.06 -10.44
N GLY A 159 -12.41 8.96 -11.24
CA GLY A 159 -12.61 9.00 -12.68
C GLY A 159 -12.17 7.70 -13.36
N GLY A 160 -12.98 7.20 -14.30
CA GLY A 160 -12.76 5.94 -15.00
C GLY A 160 -13.49 4.74 -14.41
N THR A 161 -14.15 4.88 -13.25
CA THR A 161 -15.02 3.86 -12.64
C THR A 161 -16.44 3.94 -13.23
N THR A 162 -17.23 2.88 -13.13
CA THR A 162 -18.55 2.78 -13.78
C THR A 162 -19.66 2.75 -12.74
N VAL A 163 -20.66 3.61 -12.89
CA VAL A 163 -21.88 3.57 -12.08
C VAL A 163 -22.75 2.38 -12.54
N LEU A 164 -23.13 1.51 -11.59
CA LEU A 164 -23.94 0.32 -11.89
C LEU A 164 -25.44 0.50 -11.62
N SER A 165 -25.78 1.32 -10.62
CA SER A 165 -27.18 1.61 -10.27
C SER A 165 -27.38 3.09 -10.08
N ASP A 166 -28.63 3.56 -10.24
CA ASP A 166 -29.12 4.90 -9.91
C ASP A 166 -28.43 6.08 -10.61
N ARG A 167 -28.62 7.27 -10.07
CA ARG A 167 -28.12 8.54 -10.57
C ARG A 167 -27.43 9.28 -9.43
N ILE A 168 -26.21 9.75 -9.69
CA ILE A 168 -25.46 10.61 -8.77
C ILE A 168 -25.07 11.94 -9.45
N VAL A 169 -24.92 12.97 -8.64
CA VAL A 169 -24.25 14.20 -9.04
C VAL A 169 -22.90 14.26 -8.35
N VAL A 170 -21.85 14.38 -9.13
CA VAL A 170 -20.47 14.42 -8.68
C VAL A 170 -19.92 15.83 -8.83
N GLN A 171 -19.37 16.39 -7.77
CA GLN A 171 -18.60 17.63 -7.82
C GLN A 171 -17.15 17.30 -8.06
N ILE A 172 -16.59 17.75 -9.17
CA ILE A 172 -15.19 17.48 -9.54
C ILE A 172 -14.25 18.17 -8.56
N THR A 173 -13.25 17.42 -8.07
CA THR A 173 -12.24 17.91 -7.12
C THR A 173 -10.84 18.00 -7.72
N ALA A 174 -10.53 17.23 -8.76
CA ALA A 174 -9.21 17.19 -9.39
C ALA A 174 -9.18 17.91 -10.75
N ALA A 175 -8.09 18.64 -11.02
CA ALA A 175 -7.85 19.21 -12.34
C ALA A 175 -7.40 18.11 -13.35
N PRO A 176 -7.59 18.32 -14.67
CA PRO A 176 -7.08 17.41 -15.68
C PRO A 176 -5.56 17.24 -15.59
N GLY A 177 -5.10 15.99 -15.53
CA GLY A 177 -3.69 15.65 -15.32
C GLY A 177 -3.27 15.51 -13.84
N GLU A 178 -4.16 15.82 -12.91
CA GLU A 178 -3.94 15.70 -11.46
C GLU A 178 -4.89 14.68 -10.81
N SER A 179 -5.58 13.87 -11.61
CA SER A 179 -6.46 12.83 -11.10
C SER A 179 -5.70 11.80 -10.27
N PHE A 180 -6.42 11.05 -9.44
CA PHE A 180 -5.87 9.95 -8.66
C PHE A 180 -5.10 8.96 -9.55
N VAL A 181 -5.67 8.60 -10.70
CA VAL A 181 -5.03 7.73 -11.69
C VAL A 181 -3.78 8.37 -12.30
N ASP A 182 -3.79 9.69 -12.59
CA ASP A 182 -2.60 10.41 -13.07
C ASP A 182 -1.47 10.40 -12.04
N ARG A 183 -1.80 10.63 -10.77
CA ARG A 183 -0.84 10.55 -9.66
C ARG A 183 -0.29 9.13 -9.48
N MET A 184 -1.15 8.11 -9.59
CA MET A 184 -0.73 6.70 -9.58
C MET A 184 0.27 6.41 -10.70
N ILE A 185 -0.05 6.79 -11.92
CA ILE A 185 0.84 6.61 -13.08
C ILE A 185 2.19 7.28 -12.82
N ALA A 186 2.20 8.52 -12.35
CA ALA A 186 3.43 9.27 -12.04
C ALA A 186 4.28 8.57 -10.95
N LEU A 187 3.64 8.03 -9.91
CA LEU A 187 4.32 7.31 -8.82
C LEU A 187 4.93 5.98 -9.32
N VAL A 188 4.17 5.23 -10.11
CA VAL A 188 4.60 3.94 -10.67
C VAL A 188 5.70 4.13 -11.72
N GLU A 189 5.68 5.20 -12.50
CA GLU A 189 6.74 5.55 -13.46
C GLU A 189 8.03 6.04 -12.80
N GLY A 190 8.01 6.28 -11.49
CA GLY A 190 9.20 6.67 -10.74
C GLY A 190 9.64 8.13 -10.95
N ALA A 191 8.79 8.97 -11.56
CA ALA A 191 9.13 10.37 -11.85
C ALA A 191 9.35 11.22 -10.59
N ALA A 192 8.86 10.79 -9.42
CA ALA A 192 8.92 11.54 -8.15
C ALA A 192 9.65 10.80 -7.02
N ARG A 193 10.45 9.76 -7.30
CA ARG A 193 11.07 8.97 -6.25
C ARG A 193 12.11 9.77 -5.47
N GLN A 194 11.78 10.15 -4.24
CA GLN A 194 12.73 10.66 -3.27
C GLN A 194 13.52 9.50 -2.64
N LYS A 195 14.85 9.69 -2.45
CA LYS A 195 15.68 8.73 -1.72
C LYS A 195 15.24 8.67 -0.26
N THR A 196 15.22 7.45 0.29
CA THR A 196 14.90 7.24 1.71
C THR A 196 16.07 7.68 2.61
N PRO A 197 15.86 7.97 3.91
CA PRO A 197 16.93 8.28 4.85
C PRO A 197 18.02 7.21 4.89
N ASN A 198 17.65 5.94 4.89
CA ASN A 198 18.60 4.82 4.87
C ASN A 198 19.35 4.71 3.55
N GLU A 199 18.70 5.01 2.41
CA GLU A 199 19.39 5.11 1.12
C GLU A 199 20.41 6.26 1.10
N ILE A 200 20.09 7.39 1.72
CA ILE A 200 21.02 8.52 1.85
C ILE A 200 22.20 8.14 2.73
N ALA A 201 21.94 7.54 3.91
CA ALA A 201 23.00 7.10 4.83
C ALA A 201 23.93 6.07 4.17
N LEU A 202 23.34 5.08 3.46
CA LEU A 202 24.11 4.06 2.74
C LEU A 202 24.91 4.68 1.57
N ASN A 203 24.36 5.64 0.84
CA ASN A 203 25.10 6.37 -0.20
C ASN A 203 26.30 7.14 0.37
N ILE A 204 26.15 7.77 1.54
CA ILE A 204 27.26 8.45 2.21
C ILE A 204 28.35 7.45 2.59
N LEU A 205 27.97 6.30 3.18
CA LEU A 205 28.92 5.23 3.50
C LEU A 205 29.66 4.73 2.27
N LEU A 206 28.93 4.44 1.18
CA LEU A 206 29.50 3.95 -0.06
C LEU A 206 30.43 4.99 -0.71
N ALA A 207 30.06 6.28 -0.69
CA ALA A 207 30.89 7.35 -1.19
C ALA A 207 32.17 7.49 -0.37
N SER A 208 32.07 7.43 0.96
CA SER A 208 33.23 7.52 1.85
C SER A 208 34.20 6.35 1.63
N LEU A 209 33.69 5.12 1.55
CA LEU A 209 34.52 3.94 1.23
C LEU A 209 35.17 4.06 -0.16
N THR A 210 34.42 4.53 -1.15
CA THR A 210 34.94 4.74 -2.51
C THR A 210 36.10 5.74 -2.52
N ILE A 211 36.00 6.85 -1.80
CA ILE A 211 37.06 7.85 -1.68
C ILE A 211 38.28 7.26 -0.98
N ILE A 212 38.08 6.52 0.15
CA ILE A 212 39.17 5.89 0.89
C ILE A 212 39.93 4.89 -0.01
N PHE A 213 39.21 4.03 -0.73
CA PHE A 213 39.84 3.05 -1.61
C PHE A 213 40.49 3.70 -2.83
N LEU A 214 39.89 4.75 -3.38
CA LEU A 214 40.53 5.52 -4.46
C LEU A 214 41.87 6.10 -4.02
N LEU A 215 41.91 6.76 -2.86
CA LEU A 215 43.15 7.32 -2.31
C LEU A 215 44.19 6.22 -2.02
N ALA A 216 43.75 5.10 -1.44
CA ALA A 216 44.61 3.96 -1.17
C ALA A 216 45.23 3.42 -2.46
N VAL A 217 44.43 3.17 -3.51
CA VAL A 217 44.89 2.63 -4.78
C VAL A 217 45.80 3.61 -5.52
N VAL A 218 45.51 4.89 -5.51
CA VAL A 218 46.37 5.94 -6.07
C VAL A 218 47.76 5.94 -5.38
N ALA A 219 47.80 5.73 -4.06
CA ALA A 219 49.05 5.67 -3.30
C ALA A 219 49.88 4.40 -3.64
N LEU A 220 49.24 3.31 -4.03
CA LEU A 220 49.94 2.04 -4.36
C LEU A 220 50.84 2.15 -5.58
N GLY A 221 50.54 3.00 -6.57
CA GLY A 221 51.41 3.22 -7.74
C GLY A 221 52.78 3.76 -7.35
N PRO A 222 52.89 4.94 -6.69
CA PRO A 222 54.17 5.48 -6.19
C PRO A 222 54.88 4.55 -5.21
N MET A 223 54.14 3.85 -4.34
CA MET A 223 54.71 2.89 -3.38
C MET A 223 55.34 1.68 -4.07
N GLY A 224 54.66 1.14 -5.10
CA GLY A 224 55.21 0.05 -5.92
C GLY A 224 56.48 0.50 -6.63
N ASN A 225 56.48 1.68 -7.24
CA ASN A 225 57.68 2.23 -7.90
C ASN A 225 58.83 2.42 -6.90
N TYR A 226 58.58 2.88 -5.68
CA TYR A 226 59.57 2.97 -4.63
C TYR A 226 60.12 1.59 -4.22
N GLY A 227 59.25 0.56 -4.22
CA GLY A 227 59.61 -0.84 -3.97
C GLY A 227 60.38 -1.51 -5.12
N GLY A 228 60.60 -0.83 -6.23
CA GLY A 228 61.38 -1.32 -7.37
C GLY A 228 60.55 -2.06 -8.44
N GLU A 229 59.22 -2.07 -8.35
CA GLU A 229 58.34 -2.67 -9.36
C GLU A 229 57.27 -1.70 -9.82
N GLN A 230 57.27 -1.36 -11.12
CA GLN A 230 56.27 -0.46 -11.70
C GLN A 230 54.92 -1.17 -11.80
N GLN A 231 53.90 -0.61 -11.13
CA GLN A 231 52.57 -1.16 -11.17
C GLN A 231 51.83 -0.77 -12.45
N ASP A 232 51.22 -1.75 -13.11
CA ASP A 232 50.40 -1.55 -14.31
C ASP A 232 49.10 -0.83 -13.92
N PRO A 233 48.77 0.35 -14.52
CA PRO A 233 47.53 1.09 -14.24
C PRO A 233 46.27 0.26 -14.44
N ILE A 234 46.22 -0.69 -15.37
CA ILE A 234 45.06 -1.57 -15.60
C ILE A 234 44.80 -2.43 -14.36
N LYS A 235 45.89 -2.99 -13.77
CA LYS A 235 45.81 -3.80 -12.55
C LYS A 235 45.31 -2.96 -11.36
N LEU A 236 45.77 -1.69 -11.24
CA LEU A 236 45.34 -0.77 -10.19
C LEU A 236 43.86 -0.38 -10.35
N ILE A 237 43.39 -0.15 -11.57
CA ILE A 237 41.95 0.14 -11.82
C ILE A 237 41.10 -1.11 -11.50
N ALA A 238 41.57 -2.30 -11.90
CA ALA A 238 40.88 -3.55 -11.56
C ALA A 238 40.81 -3.77 -10.05
N LEU A 239 41.92 -3.49 -9.33
CA LEU A 239 41.93 -3.52 -7.86
C LEU A 239 40.89 -2.55 -7.30
N LEU A 240 40.88 -1.29 -7.73
CA LEU A 240 39.90 -0.27 -7.24
C LEU A 240 38.47 -0.75 -7.39
N VAL A 241 38.09 -1.25 -8.58
CA VAL A 241 36.75 -1.73 -8.86
C VAL A 241 36.37 -2.95 -7.99
N CYS A 242 37.36 -3.80 -7.68
CA CYS A 242 37.15 -4.93 -6.79
C CYS A 242 37.08 -4.57 -5.30
N LEU A 243 37.71 -3.45 -4.87
CA LEU A 243 37.69 -2.99 -3.48
C LEU A 243 36.44 -2.21 -3.14
N ILE A 244 35.93 -1.40 -4.06
CA ILE A 244 34.70 -0.64 -3.83
C ILE A 244 33.49 -1.58 -3.82
N PRO A 245 32.49 -1.36 -2.95
CA PRO A 245 31.33 -2.24 -2.81
C PRO A 245 30.34 -2.10 -3.99
N THR A 246 30.77 -2.54 -5.16
CA THR A 246 30.05 -2.43 -6.44
C THR A 246 28.71 -3.16 -6.42
N THR A 247 28.63 -4.30 -5.75
CA THR A 247 27.44 -5.16 -5.71
C THR A 247 26.24 -4.44 -5.12
N ILE A 248 26.38 -3.85 -3.93
CA ILE A 248 25.28 -3.11 -3.31
C ILE A 248 25.01 -1.78 -4.03
N GLY A 249 26.08 -1.10 -4.50
CA GLY A 249 25.95 0.12 -5.31
C GLY A 249 25.12 -0.09 -6.58
N ALA A 250 25.28 -1.23 -7.25
CA ALA A 250 24.51 -1.59 -8.44
C ALA A 250 23.04 -1.95 -8.14
N LEU A 251 22.75 -2.59 -6.99
CA LEU A 251 21.43 -3.16 -6.69
C LEU A 251 20.54 -2.26 -5.84
N MET A 252 21.07 -1.21 -5.20
CA MET A 252 20.34 -0.39 -4.23
C MET A 252 19.06 0.23 -4.82
N SER A 253 19.17 0.84 -6.00
CA SER A 253 18.01 1.43 -6.69
C SER A 253 16.95 0.37 -7.04
N ALA A 254 17.39 -0.80 -7.53
CA ALA A 254 16.52 -1.90 -7.90
C ALA A 254 15.73 -2.45 -6.69
N ILE A 255 16.36 -2.54 -5.51
CA ILE A 255 15.69 -2.98 -4.27
C ILE A 255 14.54 -2.05 -3.90
N GLY A 256 14.79 -0.73 -3.92
CA GLY A 256 13.77 0.25 -3.56
C GLY A 256 12.59 0.28 -4.54
N ILE A 257 12.86 0.20 -5.85
CA ILE A 257 11.81 0.12 -6.89
C ILE A 257 10.98 -1.16 -6.70
N ALA A 258 11.65 -2.30 -6.48
CA ALA A 258 10.96 -3.57 -6.26
C ALA A 258 10.11 -3.60 -4.97
N GLY A 259 10.48 -2.81 -3.94
CA GLY A 259 9.67 -2.64 -2.74
C GLY A 259 8.34 -1.95 -3.02
N MET A 260 8.37 -0.85 -3.79
CA MET A 260 7.15 -0.14 -4.19
C MET A 260 6.28 -0.99 -5.13
N ASP A 261 6.88 -1.67 -6.12
CA ASP A 261 6.18 -2.57 -7.04
C ASP A 261 5.40 -3.67 -6.28
N ARG A 262 5.97 -4.23 -5.22
CA ARG A 262 5.29 -5.23 -4.38
C ARG A 262 4.07 -4.66 -3.65
N LEU A 263 4.11 -3.42 -3.15
CA LEU A 263 2.94 -2.79 -2.54
C LEU A 263 1.80 -2.64 -3.54
N VAL A 264 2.13 -2.19 -4.76
CA VAL A 264 1.11 -2.06 -5.82
C VAL A 264 0.49 -3.41 -6.18
N GLN A 265 1.27 -4.51 -6.17
CA GLN A 265 0.75 -5.87 -6.36
C GLN A 265 -0.19 -6.33 -5.22
N HIS A 266 -0.13 -5.70 -4.05
CA HIS A 266 -1.04 -5.89 -2.92
C HIS A 266 -2.13 -4.80 -2.84
N ASN A 267 -2.39 -4.08 -3.94
CA ASN A 267 -3.38 -3.01 -4.04
C ASN A 267 -3.15 -1.86 -3.04
N VAL A 268 -1.89 -1.60 -2.67
CA VAL A 268 -1.51 -0.46 -1.83
C VAL A 268 -0.60 0.47 -2.61
N LEU A 269 -0.97 1.74 -2.65
CA LEU A 269 -0.20 2.79 -3.32
C LEU A 269 0.59 3.59 -2.30
N ALA A 270 1.90 3.59 -2.42
CA ALA A 270 2.76 4.44 -1.61
C ALA A 270 3.18 5.69 -2.40
N LYS A 271 2.96 6.87 -1.85
CA LYS A 271 3.38 8.14 -2.46
C LYS A 271 4.89 8.35 -2.43
N SER A 272 5.62 7.62 -1.58
CA SER A 272 7.08 7.71 -1.50
C SER A 272 7.71 6.40 -1.02
N GLY A 273 8.94 6.14 -1.45
CA GLY A 273 9.75 5.02 -0.92
C GLY A 273 10.06 5.17 0.57
N ARG A 274 10.05 6.41 1.10
CA ARG A 274 10.22 6.69 2.53
C ARG A 274 9.07 6.10 3.36
N ALA A 275 7.83 6.23 2.90
CA ALA A 275 6.69 5.65 3.58
C ALA A 275 6.78 4.12 3.65
N VAL A 276 7.23 3.47 2.55
CA VAL A 276 7.44 2.01 2.51
C VAL A 276 8.49 1.56 3.51
N GLU A 277 9.57 2.32 3.63
CA GLU A 277 10.66 2.03 4.57
C GLU A 277 10.19 2.22 6.02
N ALA A 278 9.52 3.35 6.31
CA ALA A 278 8.96 3.63 7.64
C ALA A 278 7.97 2.55 8.07
N ALA A 279 7.18 2.02 7.13
CA ALA A 279 6.24 0.94 7.40
C ALA A 279 6.91 -0.32 7.98
N GLY A 280 8.17 -0.59 7.62
CA GLY A 280 8.94 -1.71 8.18
C GLY A 280 9.34 -1.55 9.66
N ASP A 281 9.36 -0.33 10.16
CA ASP A 281 9.84 0.01 11.51
C ASP A 281 8.75 0.57 12.43
N ILE A 282 7.46 0.39 12.06
CA ILE A 282 6.32 0.85 12.87
C ILE A 282 6.30 0.16 14.23
N ASP A 283 6.12 0.97 15.29
CA ASP A 283 5.95 0.53 16.68
C ASP A 283 4.48 0.56 17.12
N VAL A 284 3.71 1.54 16.63
CA VAL A 284 2.32 1.78 17.03
C VAL A 284 1.45 2.00 15.81
N LEU A 285 0.30 1.33 15.78
CA LEU A 285 -0.76 1.55 14.81
C LEU A 285 -1.96 2.19 15.50
N LEU A 286 -2.31 3.39 15.08
CA LEU A 286 -3.56 4.07 15.43
C LEU A 286 -4.58 3.80 14.33
N MET A 287 -5.77 3.39 14.71
CA MET A 287 -6.85 3.07 13.76
C MET A 287 -8.13 3.78 14.14
N ASP A 288 -8.79 4.39 13.17
CA ASP A 288 -10.18 4.78 13.37
C ASP A 288 -11.07 3.54 13.48
N LYS A 289 -12.20 3.67 14.18
CA LYS A 289 -13.18 2.59 14.30
C LYS A 289 -13.96 2.42 13.00
N THR A 290 -14.61 3.51 12.59
CA THR A 290 -15.64 3.54 11.54
C THR A 290 -15.01 3.35 10.16
N GLY A 291 -15.60 2.47 9.33
CA GLY A 291 -15.04 2.18 8.00
C GLY A 291 -13.71 1.41 8.00
N THR A 292 -12.97 1.43 9.11
CA THR A 292 -11.67 0.78 9.27
C THR A 292 -11.81 -0.56 10.01
N ILE A 293 -12.07 -0.58 11.31
CA ILE A 293 -12.26 -1.82 12.10
C ILE A 293 -13.65 -2.41 11.87
N THR A 294 -14.65 -1.54 11.74
CA THR A 294 -16.03 -1.91 11.41
C THR A 294 -16.32 -1.65 9.93
N PHE A 295 -17.46 -2.14 9.46
CA PHE A 295 -17.90 -1.88 8.07
C PHE A 295 -18.24 -0.40 7.81
N GLY A 296 -18.39 0.42 8.86
CA GLY A 296 -18.73 1.84 8.77
C GLY A 296 -20.20 2.13 8.40
N ASN A 297 -21.00 1.10 8.19
CA ASN A 297 -22.44 1.14 8.10
C ASN A 297 -23.03 0.36 9.27
N ARG A 298 -24.14 0.87 9.80
CA ARG A 298 -24.85 0.16 10.86
C ARG A 298 -25.58 -1.02 10.27
N GLN A 299 -25.37 -2.21 10.83
CA GLN A 299 -26.04 -3.44 10.41
C GLN A 299 -27.06 -3.88 11.45
N ALA A 300 -28.15 -4.47 11.00
CA ALA A 300 -29.14 -5.08 11.87
C ALA A 300 -28.52 -6.32 12.54
N THR A 301 -28.49 -6.29 13.88
CA THR A 301 -27.87 -7.36 14.67
C THR A 301 -28.89 -8.15 15.48
N GLU A 302 -30.04 -7.54 15.81
CA GLU A 302 -31.03 -8.18 16.68
C GLU A 302 -32.45 -7.63 16.43
N PHE A 303 -33.45 -8.51 16.52
CA PHE A 303 -34.87 -8.16 16.60
C PHE A 303 -35.36 -8.32 18.03
N ILE A 304 -35.71 -7.21 18.69
CA ILE A 304 -36.21 -7.19 20.07
C ILE A 304 -37.73 -6.98 20.03
N VAL A 305 -38.48 -7.99 20.40
CA VAL A 305 -39.95 -8.02 20.26
C VAL A 305 -40.65 -7.19 21.33
N ALA A 306 -41.76 -6.57 20.97
CA ALA A 306 -42.70 -5.94 21.93
C ALA A 306 -43.48 -7.01 22.72
N PRO A 307 -44.00 -6.69 23.91
CA PRO A 307 -44.82 -7.61 24.68
C PRO A 307 -46.01 -8.16 23.86
N GLY A 308 -46.17 -9.49 23.81
CA GLY A 308 -47.25 -10.15 23.08
C GLY A 308 -47.01 -10.36 21.57
N ILE A 309 -45.89 -9.90 21.03
CA ILE A 309 -45.52 -10.06 19.62
C ILE A 309 -44.52 -11.23 19.47
N THR A 310 -44.64 -12.02 18.39
CA THR A 310 -43.68 -13.10 18.08
C THR A 310 -42.50 -12.52 17.30
N HIS A 311 -41.35 -13.20 17.43
CA HIS A 311 -40.14 -12.83 16.67
C HIS A 311 -40.38 -12.90 15.16
N GLU A 312 -41.15 -13.90 14.71
CA GLU A 312 -41.50 -14.07 13.30
C GLU A 312 -42.33 -12.91 12.75
N THR A 313 -43.29 -12.38 13.52
CA THR A 313 -44.11 -11.23 13.12
C THR A 313 -43.27 -9.98 12.93
N LEU A 314 -42.35 -9.70 13.87
CA LEU A 314 -41.44 -8.57 13.77
C LEU A 314 -40.48 -8.73 12.59
N ALA A 315 -39.88 -9.92 12.42
CA ALA A 315 -38.95 -10.19 11.33
C ALA A 315 -39.60 -10.06 9.95
N GLN A 316 -40.82 -10.58 9.77
CA GLN A 316 -41.59 -10.44 8.53
C GLN A 316 -41.92 -8.96 8.22
N ALA A 317 -42.37 -8.19 9.19
CA ALA A 317 -42.68 -6.76 9.02
C ALA A 317 -41.41 -5.95 8.71
N ALA A 318 -40.32 -6.23 9.41
CA ALA A 318 -39.02 -5.60 9.18
C ALA A 318 -38.50 -5.91 7.78
N ARG A 319 -38.60 -7.19 7.34
CA ARG A 319 -38.22 -7.62 5.98
C ARG A 319 -39.08 -6.91 4.93
N ALA A 320 -40.41 -6.96 5.06
CA ALA A 320 -41.34 -6.39 4.08
C ALA A 320 -41.10 -4.88 3.88
N SER A 321 -40.93 -4.13 4.98
CA SER A 321 -40.66 -2.68 4.95
C SER A 321 -39.24 -2.31 4.47
N SER A 322 -38.36 -3.32 4.29
CA SER A 322 -36.96 -3.10 3.87
C SER A 322 -36.62 -3.67 2.49
N LEU A 323 -37.53 -4.41 1.83
CA LEU A 323 -37.26 -5.07 0.53
C LEU A 323 -36.90 -4.09 -0.61
N ALA A 324 -37.45 -2.88 -0.58
CA ALA A 324 -37.18 -1.83 -1.54
C ALA A 324 -36.16 -0.80 -1.01
N ASP A 325 -35.63 -1.01 0.20
CA ASP A 325 -34.63 -0.14 0.82
C ASP A 325 -33.24 -0.62 0.42
N GLU A 326 -32.64 0.05 -0.57
CA GLU A 326 -31.32 -0.31 -1.12
C GLU A 326 -30.15 0.15 -0.27
N THR A 327 -30.41 0.80 0.86
CA THR A 327 -29.37 1.19 1.80
C THR A 327 -28.71 -0.05 2.44
N PRO A 328 -27.44 0.06 2.87
CA PRO A 328 -26.79 -1.03 3.60
C PRO A 328 -27.57 -1.49 4.84
N GLU A 329 -28.21 -0.55 5.54
CA GLU A 329 -29.08 -0.81 6.67
C GLU A 329 -30.29 -1.64 6.26
N GLY A 330 -30.99 -1.25 5.19
CA GLY A 330 -32.15 -1.97 4.66
C GLY A 330 -31.81 -3.39 4.25
N ARG A 331 -30.69 -3.58 3.55
CA ARG A 331 -30.19 -4.90 3.14
C ARG A 331 -29.87 -5.78 4.35
N SER A 332 -29.20 -5.22 5.37
CA SER A 332 -28.85 -5.97 6.58
C SER A 332 -30.09 -6.42 7.37
N ILE A 333 -31.18 -5.63 7.36
CA ILE A 333 -32.45 -6.02 7.98
C ILE A 333 -33.07 -7.22 7.25
N VAL A 334 -33.04 -7.20 5.90
CA VAL A 334 -33.54 -8.31 5.09
C VAL A 334 -32.71 -9.58 5.32
N GLU A 335 -31.38 -9.45 5.38
CA GLU A 335 -30.46 -10.57 5.63
C GLU A 335 -30.68 -11.17 7.02
N LEU A 336 -30.79 -10.35 8.06
CA LEU A 336 -31.08 -10.79 9.43
C LEU A 336 -32.43 -11.53 9.51
N ALA A 337 -33.46 -11.03 8.80
CA ALA A 337 -34.78 -11.65 8.78
C ALA A 337 -34.82 -13.00 8.04
N THR A 338 -33.90 -13.23 7.10
CA THR A 338 -33.79 -14.50 6.35
C THR A 338 -32.85 -15.52 7.00
N GLY A 339 -32.23 -15.18 8.14
CA GLY A 339 -31.34 -16.09 8.89
C GLY A 339 -30.03 -16.41 8.21
N GLY A 340 -29.51 -15.54 7.33
CA GLY A 340 -28.20 -15.69 6.69
C GLY A 340 -28.11 -16.84 5.68
N SER A 341 -29.22 -17.44 5.27
CA SER A 341 -29.25 -18.43 4.19
C SER A 341 -29.06 -17.70 2.86
N GLU A 342 -27.91 -17.87 2.23
CA GLU A 342 -27.64 -17.43 0.86
C GLU A 342 -28.72 -18.04 -0.06
N SER A 343 -29.72 -17.28 -0.44
CA SER A 343 -30.57 -17.64 -1.57
C SER A 343 -29.83 -17.28 -2.86
N THR A 344 -28.87 -18.15 -3.25
CA THR A 344 -28.48 -18.27 -4.64
C THR A 344 -29.73 -18.66 -5.46
N GLY A 345 -30.26 -17.65 -6.17
CA GLY A 345 -31.13 -17.85 -7.31
C GLY A 345 -32.42 -18.62 -7.00
N GLU A 346 -33.44 -17.84 -6.69
CA GLU A 346 -34.76 -17.97 -7.31
C GLU A 346 -35.67 -16.91 -6.67
N ARG A 347 -36.04 -15.92 -7.46
CA ARG A 347 -37.11 -14.99 -7.14
C ARG A 347 -38.44 -15.72 -7.10
N SER A 348 -38.70 -16.45 -6.03
CA SER A 348 -39.99 -17.10 -5.78
C SER A 348 -40.63 -16.53 -4.52
N ASP A 349 -41.01 -15.25 -4.58
CA ASP A 349 -42.05 -14.71 -3.75
C ASP A 349 -42.65 -13.46 -4.44
N GLU A 350 -43.38 -13.69 -5.54
CA GLU A 350 -44.18 -12.65 -6.22
C GLU A 350 -45.31 -12.07 -5.35
N GLY A 351 -45.60 -12.70 -4.20
CA GLY A 351 -46.66 -12.27 -3.29
C GLY A 351 -46.33 -11.11 -2.33
N SER A 352 -45.04 -10.75 -2.16
CA SER A 352 -44.60 -9.71 -1.18
C SER A 352 -44.34 -8.35 -1.80
N ARG A 353 -44.52 -8.18 -3.11
CA ARG A 353 -44.26 -6.90 -3.84
C ARG A 353 -45.51 -6.08 -4.15
N GLU A 354 -46.70 -6.53 -3.75
CA GLU A 354 -47.92 -5.78 -3.98
C GLU A 354 -48.13 -4.71 -2.89
N GLY A 355 -47.52 -3.54 -3.09
CA GLY A 355 -47.63 -2.41 -2.21
C GLY A 355 -46.80 -1.23 -2.68
N GLU A 356 -47.10 -0.05 -2.16
CA GLU A 356 -46.34 1.19 -2.40
C GLU A 356 -45.30 1.38 -1.30
N PHE A 357 -44.02 1.42 -1.68
CA PHE A 357 -42.93 1.66 -0.75
C PHE A 357 -42.88 3.14 -0.34
N VAL A 358 -42.84 3.40 0.96
CA VAL A 358 -42.68 4.73 1.53
C VAL A 358 -41.19 4.96 1.82
N ALA A 359 -40.55 5.79 1.00
CA ALA A 359 -39.14 6.12 1.15
C ALA A 359 -38.86 6.92 2.43
N PHE A 360 -37.70 6.71 3.01
CA PHE A 360 -37.24 7.51 4.15
C PHE A 360 -37.04 8.97 3.75
N THR A 361 -37.54 9.88 4.58
CA THR A 361 -37.25 11.32 4.45
C THR A 361 -36.79 11.88 5.79
N ALA A 362 -35.94 12.91 5.75
CA ALA A 362 -35.48 13.59 6.96
C ALA A 362 -36.62 14.25 7.75
N ALA A 363 -37.72 14.61 7.07
CA ALA A 363 -38.92 15.20 7.70
C ALA A 363 -39.74 14.17 8.45
N THR A 364 -40.01 13.00 7.85
CA THR A 364 -40.79 11.93 8.46
C THR A 364 -39.98 11.04 9.40
N ARG A 365 -38.67 10.88 9.13
CA ARG A 365 -37.73 9.98 9.82
C ARG A 365 -38.23 8.52 9.91
N MET A 366 -39.02 8.11 8.91
CA MET A 366 -39.61 6.79 8.78
C MET A 366 -39.57 6.35 7.32
N SER A 367 -39.51 5.05 7.13
CA SER A 367 -39.77 4.37 5.85
C SER A 367 -40.75 3.22 6.07
N GLY A 368 -41.30 2.64 5.01
CA GLY A 368 -42.25 1.56 5.19
C GLY A 368 -42.86 1.05 3.90
N LEU A 369 -43.93 0.28 4.05
CA LEU A 369 -44.72 -0.32 2.98
C LEU A 369 -46.20 -0.14 3.23
N ASP A 370 -46.94 0.32 2.23
CA ASP A 370 -48.40 0.31 2.17
C ASP A 370 -48.84 -0.82 1.25
N THR A 371 -49.41 -1.87 1.82
CA THR A 371 -49.80 -3.07 1.08
C THR A 371 -51.15 -2.86 0.36
N ALA A 372 -51.41 -3.64 -0.69
CA ALA A 372 -52.63 -3.55 -1.50
C ALA A 372 -53.92 -3.91 -0.71
N ASP A 373 -53.81 -4.66 0.39
CA ASP A 373 -54.87 -4.98 1.32
C ASP A 373 -55.16 -3.91 2.37
N GLY A 374 -54.44 -2.77 2.30
CA GLY A 374 -54.63 -1.60 3.18
C GLY A 374 -53.82 -1.65 4.48
N LYS A 375 -52.94 -2.63 4.66
CA LYS A 375 -52.04 -2.68 5.80
C LYS A 375 -50.87 -1.74 5.58
N GLN A 376 -50.51 -0.98 6.60
CA GLN A 376 -49.37 -0.06 6.61
C GLN A 376 -48.32 -0.54 7.60
N ILE A 377 -47.08 -0.64 7.15
CA ILE A 377 -45.92 -0.98 7.98
C ILE A 377 -44.97 0.22 8.00
N ARG A 378 -44.52 0.65 9.18
CA ARG A 378 -43.53 1.72 9.33
C ARG A 378 -42.38 1.26 10.19
N LYS A 379 -41.16 1.64 9.76
CA LYS A 379 -39.94 1.53 10.56
C LYS A 379 -39.24 2.87 10.60
N GLY A 380 -38.65 3.23 11.73
CA GLY A 380 -37.92 4.48 11.82
C GLY A 380 -37.53 4.90 13.24
N ALA A 381 -37.19 6.16 13.39
CA ALA A 381 -36.83 6.72 14.68
C ALA A 381 -37.97 6.58 15.68
N ALA A 382 -37.65 6.22 16.92
CA ALA A 382 -38.63 5.90 17.96
C ALA A 382 -39.73 6.98 18.11
N ASP A 383 -39.33 8.25 18.26
CA ASP A 383 -40.29 9.36 18.42
C ASP A 383 -41.21 9.54 17.21
N ALA A 384 -40.68 9.36 16.00
CA ALA A 384 -41.45 9.48 14.77
C ALA A 384 -42.50 8.36 14.66
N VAL A 385 -42.10 7.10 14.92
CA VAL A 385 -43.03 5.96 14.89
C VAL A 385 -44.06 6.07 15.99
N PHE A 386 -43.72 6.47 17.22
CA PHE A 386 -44.68 6.69 18.29
C PHE A 386 -45.69 7.79 17.95
N THR A 387 -45.25 8.90 17.34
CA THR A 387 -46.14 9.96 16.87
C THR A 387 -47.09 9.44 15.79
N TRP A 388 -46.60 8.63 14.86
CA TRP A 388 -47.44 8.03 13.83
C TRP A 388 -48.48 7.08 14.42
N VAL A 389 -48.09 6.19 15.35
CA VAL A 389 -49.02 5.29 16.08
C VAL A 389 -50.10 6.08 16.83
N ALA A 390 -49.70 7.11 17.56
CA ALA A 390 -50.63 7.97 18.29
C ALA A 390 -51.65 8.69 17.37
N SER A 391 -51.21 9.09 16.17
CA SER A 391 -52.09 9.77 15.19
C SER A 391 -53.18 8.86 14.62
N LEU A 392 -52.93 7.54 14.56
CA LEU A 392 -53.89 6.57 14.00
C LEU A 392 -54.81 5.95 15.06
N SER A 393 -54.28 5.65 16.23
CA SER A 393 -54.97 4.87 17.26
C SER A 393 -55.39 5.70 18.50
N GLY A 394 -54.91 6.93 18.63
CA GLY A 394 -55.13 7.74 19.82
C GLY A 394 -54.42 7.20 21.07
N VAL A 395 -53.53 6.24 20.92
CA VAL A 395 -52.69 5.67 22.00
C VAL A 395 -51.86 6.76 22.64
N GLN A 396 -51.88 6.84 23.96
CA GLN A 396 -51.13 7.86 24.73
C GLN A 396 -49.71 7.38 25.08
N GLU A 397 -48.83 8.29 25.45
CA GLU A 397 -47.44 7.99 25.80
C GLU A 397 -47.26 7.08 27.02
N ASP A 398 -48.28 7.01 27.89
CA ASP A 398 -48.33 6.16 29.08
C ASP A 398 -48.89 4.75 28.83
N ASP A 399 -49.23 4.42 27.59
CA ASP A 399 -49.62 3.07 27.21
C ASP A 399 -48.49 2.05 27.52
N PRO A 400 -48.84 0.93 28.19
CA PRO A 400 -47.82 -0.06 28.57
C PRO A 400 -46.97 -0.59 27.42
N ALA A 401 -47.51 -0.71 26.19
CA ALA A 401 -46.76 -1.15 25.02
C ALA A 401 -45.77 -0.07 24.55
N VAL A 402 -46.19 1.19 24.54
CA VAL A 402 -45.33 2.34 24.20
C VAL A 402 -44.19 2.45 25.21
N VAL A 403 -44.51 2.40 26.51
CA VAL A 403 -43.51 2.48 27.59
C VAL A 403 -42.47 1.31 27.48
N ALA A 404 -42.95 0.11 27.21
CA ALA A 404 -42.07 -1.06 27.08
C ALA A 404 -41.10 -0.93 25.86
N VAL A 405 -41.63 -0.56 24.68
CA VAL A 405 -40.82 -0.40 23.47
C VAL A 405 -39.89 0.81 23.59
N ARG A 406 -40.31 1.93 24.19
CA ARG A 406 -39.45 3.08 24.45
C ARG A 406 -38.29 2.73 25.37
N LYS A 407 -38.54 1.96 26.44
CA LYS A 407 -37.47 1.48 27.33
C LYS A 407 -36.44 0.64 26.62
N VAL A 408 -36.89 -0.23 25.70
CA VAL A 408 -35.96 -1.04 24.87
C VAL A 408 -35.17 -0.15 23.91
N ALA A 409 -35.82 0.80 23.24
CA ALA A 409 -35.15 1.73 22.35
C ALA A 409 -34.08 2.58 23.08
N ASP A 410 -34.43 3.10 24.28
CA ASP A 410 -33.49 3.85 25.11
C ASP A 410 -32.32 2.99 25.59
N GLN A 411 -32.56 1.72 25.91
CA GLN A 411 -31.51 0.78 26.27
C GLN A 411 -30.56 0.54 25.10
N VAL A 412 -31.09 0.25 23.91
CA VAL A 412 -30.26 0.05 22.69
C VAL A 412 -29.43 1.30 22.40
N ALA A 413 -30.04 2.51 22.53
CA ALA A 413 -29.32 3.76 22.33
C ALA A 413 -28.20 3.98 23.38
N SER A 414 -28.48 3.65 24.65
CA SER A 414 -27.49 3.77 25.73
C SER A 414 -26.30 2.80 25.58
N GLU A 415 -26.52 1.67 24.90
CA GLU A 415 -25.49 0.70 24.55
C GLU A 415 -24.74 1.04 23.25
N GLY A 416 -25.01 2.21 22.63
CA GLY A 416 -24.36 2.69 21.42
C GLY A 416 -24.96 2.14 20.11
N GLY A 417 -26.04 1.37 20.18
CA GLY A 417 -26.81 0.94 19.02
C GLY A 417 -27.76 2.01 18.52
N THR A 418 -28.28 1.88 17.31
CA THR A 418 -29.37 2.70 16.79
C THR A 418 -30.65 1.88 16.80
N PRO A 419 -31.65 2.27 17.59
CA PRO A 419 -32.94 1.62 17.61
C PRO A 419 -33.80 2.08 16.42
N LEU A 420 -34.33 1.16 15.62
CA LEU A 420 -35.42 1.40 14.69
C LEU A 420 -36.67 0.74 15.24
N VAL A 421 -37.68 1.52 15.57
CA VAL A 421 -38.98 1.00 16.01
C VAL A 421 -39.79 0.58 14.80
N VAL A 422 -40.46 -0.58 14.90
CA VAL A 422 -41.36 -1.12 13.87
C VAL A 422 -42.78 -1.17 14.40
N ALA A 423 -43.73 -0.71 13.58
CA ALA A 423 -45.15 -0.74 13.88
C ALA A 423 -45.95 -1.11 12.61
N ASP A 424 -47.13 -1.70 12.80
CA ASP A 424 -48.10 -1.96 11.74
C ASP A 424 -49.48 -1.41 12.07
N HIS A 425 -50.25 -1.10 11.02
CA HIS A 425 -51.66 -0.70 11.09
C HIS A 425 -52.43 -1.45 10.00
N ASP A 426 -53.50 -2.15 10.37
CA ASP A 426 -54.33 -2.97 9.44
C ASP A 426 -55.68 -2.34 9.09
N GLY A 427 -55.82 -1.03 9.34
CA GLY A 427 -57.07 -0.28 9.13
C GLY A 427 -58.00 -0.32 10.33
N ALA A 428 -57.83 -1.21 11.29
CA ALA A 428 -58.63 -1.35 12.50
C ALA A 428 -57.78 -1.23 13.76
N GLU A 429 -56.62 -1.85 13.79
CA GLU A 429 -55.70 -1.91 14.94
C GLU A 429 -54.32 -1.41 14.57
N THR A 430 -53.68 -0.68 15.47
CA THR A 430 -52.28 -0.25 15.34
C THR A 430 -51.44 -0.95 16.41
N ARG A 431 -50.37 -1.63 16.02
CA ARG A 431 -49.54 -2.40 16.94
C ARG A 431 -48.08 -1.98 16.85
N LEU A 432 -47.45 -1.83 17.99
CA LEU A 432 -45.97 -1.75 18.08
C LEU A 432 -45.43 -3.17 18.06
N LEU A 433 -44.61 -3.47 17.07
CA LEU A 433 -44.05 -4.83 16.86
C LEU A 433 -42.76 -5.05 17.63
N GLY A 434 -41.92 -4.03 17.74
CA GLY A 434 -40.66 -4.11 18.45
C GLY A 434 -39.61 -3.15 17.94
N VAL A 435 -38.35 -3.47 18.22
CA VAL A 435 -37.16 -2.66 17.88
C VAL A 435 -36.19 -3.50 17.09
N ILE A 436 -35.67 -2.95 16.01
CA ILE A 436 -34.51 -3.46 15.29
C ILE A 436 -33.29 -2.75 15.88
N ARG A 437 -32.32 -3.52 16.37
CA ARG A 437 -31.03 -3.00 16.82
C ARG A 437 -30.08 -2.92 15.65
N LEU A 438 -29.66 -1.71 15.28
CA LEU A 438 -28.55 -1.51 14.35
C LEU A 438 -27.29 -1.23 15.14
N SER A 439 -26.21 -1.90 14.81
CA SER A 439 -24.90 -1.74 15.45
C SER A 439 -23.79 -1.73 14.42
N ASP A 440 -22.68 -1.09 14.77
CA ASP A 440 -21.45 -1.25 14.01
C ASP A 440 -20.90 -2.67 14.23
N VAL A 441 -20.65 -3.38 13.14
CA VAL A 441 -20.15 -4.76 13.17
C VAL A 441 -18.66 -4.78 12.83
N VAL A 442 -17.88 -5.47 13.67
CA VAL A 442 -16.45 -5.68 13.44
C VAL A 442 -16.26 -6.55 12.19
N LYS A 443 -15.35 -6.15 11.31
CA LYS A 443 -15.00 -6.94 10.12
C LYS A 443 -14.47 -8.32 10.53
N PRO A 444 -14.84 -9.40 9.83
CA PRO A 444 -14.40 -10.76 10.18
C PRO A 444 -12.88 -10.90 10.07
N GLY A 445 -12.30 -11.72 10.97
CA GLY A 445 -10.85 -12.01 10.96
C GLY A 445 -9.95 -10.95 11.62
N MET A 446 -10.50 -9.83 12.12
CA MET A 446 -9.71 -8.75 12.72
C MET A 446 -8.87 -9.21 13.92
N ALA A 447 -9.43 -10.03 14.81
CA ALA A 447 -8.72 -10.51 16.00
C ALA A 447 -7.46 -11.33 15.66
N GLU A 448 -7.52 -12.18 14.64
CA GLU A 448 -6.36 -12.93 14.17
C GLU A 448 -5.31 -11.99 13.58
N ARG A 449 -5.73 -11.01 12.79
CA ARG A 449 -4.84 -10.03 12.16
C ARG A 449 -4.13 -9.16 13.20
N PHE A 450 -4.83 -8.70 14.24
CA PHE A 450 -4.19 -7.95 15.33
C PHE A 450 -3.23 -8.82 16.14
N SER A 451 -3.53 -10.10 16.32
CA SER A 451 -2.59 -11.05 16.89
C SER A 451 -1.30 -11.17 16.05
N GLN A 452 -1.41 -11.18 14.73
CA GLN A 452 -0.23 -11.17 13.83
C GLN A 452 0.56 -9.87 13.95
N MET A 453 -0.08 -8.70 14.02
CA MET A 453 0.59 -7.41 14.24
C MET A 453 1.34 -7.38 15.56
N ARG A 454 0.74 -7.90 16.63
CA ARG A 454 1.35 -8.03 17.95
C ARG A 454 2.59 -8.95 17.90
N ALA A 455 2.53 -10.05 17.15
CA ALA A 455 3.68 -10.92 16.91
C ALA A 455 4.82 -10.22 16.15
N MET A 456 4.51 -9.20 15.36
CA MET A 456 5.50 -8.33 14.69
C MET A 456 6.06 -7.23 15.59
N GLY A 457 5.57 -7.11 16.83
CA GLY A 457 5.98 -6.09 17.81
C GLY A 457 5.23 -4.77 17.68
N ILE A 458 4.08 -4.72 16.97
CA ILE A 458 3.28 -3.53 16.77
C ILE A 458 2.16 -3.48 17.79
N ARG A 459 2.06 -2.37 18.53
CA ARG A 459 0.94 -2.08 19.42
C ARG A 459 -0.20 -1.46 18.63
N THR A 460 -1.40 -2.01 18.77
CA THR A 460 -2.60 -1.55 18.07
C THR A 460 -3.50 -0.76 19.01
N VAL A 461 -3.93 0.43 18.59
CA VAL A 461 -4.78 1.33 19.39
C VAL A 461 -5.95 1.78 18.53
N MET A 462 -7.16 1.47 18.97
CA MET A 462 -8.38 2.00 18.36
C MET A 462 -8.69 3.39 18.90
N VAL A 463 -9.03 4.33 18.02
CA VAL A 463 -9.42 5.69 18.39
C VAL A 463 -10.80 5.98 17.84
N THR A 464 -11.75 6.36 18.68
CA THR A 464 -13.15 6.56 18.28
C THR A 464 -13.81 7.70 19.05
N GLY A 465 -14.77 8.37 18.42
CA GLY A 465 -15.65 9.34 19.07
C GLY A 465 -16.77 8.72 19.88
N ASP A 466 -16.91 7.38 19.90
CA ASP A 466 -17.94 6.68 20.67
C ASP A 466 -17.71 6.80 22.17
N ASN A 467 -18.80 6.53 22.93
CA ASN A 467 -18.73 6.43 24.38
C ASN A 467 -17.83 5.25 24.83
N PRO A 468 -17.31 5.29 26.08
CA PRO A 468 -16.36 4.28 26.57
C PRO A 468 -16.89 2.84 26.59
N LEU A 469 -18.21 2.64 26.74
CA LEU A 469 -18.81 1.31 26.78
C LEU A 469 -18.79 0.64 25.39
N THR A 470 -19.24 1.37 24.38
CA THR A 470 -19.21 0.92 22.97
C THR A 470 -17.77 0.70 22.50
N ALA A 471 -16.88 1.65 22.79
CA ALA A 471 -15.47 1.55 22.44
C ALA A 471 -14.82 0.32 23.05
N LYS A 472 -15.08 0.04 24.33
CA LYS A 472 -14.56 -1.15 25.03
C LYS A 472 -15.06 -2.45 24.41
N GLN A 473 -16.34 -2.52 24.08
CA GLN A 473 -16.93 -3.72 23.48
C GLN A 473 -16.28 -4.02 22.12
N ILE A 474 -16.22 -3.02 21.24
CA ILE A 474 -15.63 -3.16 19.91
C ILE A 474 -14.13 -3.48 19.99
N ALA A 475 -13.39 -2.82 20.87
CA ALA A 475 -11.96 -3.08 21.11
C ALA A 475 -11.71 -4.53 21.56
N SER A 476 -12.56 -5.04 22.46
CA SER A 476 -12.48 -6.42 22.95
C SER A 476 -12.81 -7.44 21.86
N GLU A 477 -13.85 -7.17 21.05
CA GLU A 477 -14.27 -8.05 19.95
C GLU A 477 -13.22 -8.07 18.83
N ALA A 478 -12.70 -6.91 18.45
CA ALA A 478 -11.65 -6.77 17.45
C ALA A 478 -10.29 -7.33 17.93
N GLY A 479 -10.06 -7.33 19.24
CA GLY A 479 -8.80 -7.83 19.82
C GLY A 479 -7.64 -6.85 19.72
N VAL A 480 -7.89 -5.52 19.72
CA VAL A 480 -6.86 -4.48 19.78
C VAL A 480 -6.22 -4.43 21.17
N ASP A 481 -5.01 -3.86 21.25
CA ASP A 481 -4.28 -3.80 22.53
C ASP A 481 -4.77 -2.70 23.46
N ASP A 482 -5.30 -1.59 22.88
CA ASP A 482 -5.75 -0.42 23.62
C ASP A 482 -6.82 0.35 22.85
N TYR A 483 -7.55 1.25 23.51
CA TYR A 483 -8.51 2.12 22.84
C TYR A 483 -8.61 3.49 23.51
N VAL A 484 -9.00 4.50 22.73
CA VAL A 484 -9.33 5.84 23.18
C VAL A 484 -10.76 6.16 22.73
N ALA A 485 -11.64 6.41 23.69
CA ALA A 485 -13.04 6.76 23.49
C ALA A 485 -13.25 8.28 23.54
N GLU A 486 -14.39 8.76 23.02
CA GLU A 486 -14.77 10.18 23.00
C GLU A 486 -13.71 11.10 22.40
N ALA A 487 -12.88 10.55 21.48
CA ALA A 487 -11.76 11.26 20.88
C ALA A 487 -12.21 12.24 19.80
N THR A 488 -11.78 13.47 19.93
CA THR A 488 -11.89 14.50 18.89
C THR A 488 -10.76 14.32 17.84
N PRO A 489 -10.84 14.97 16.67
CA PRO A 489 -9.74 14.99 15.71
C PRO A 489 -8.44 15.54 16.30
N GLU A 490 -8.52 16.51 17.20
CA GLU A 490 -7.41 17.10 17.93
C GLU A 490 -6.76 16.09 18.88
N ASP A 491 -7.56 15.29 19.59
CA ASP A 491 -7.08 14.22 20.48
C ASP A 491 -6.34 13.13 19.71
N LYS A 492 -6.84 12.74 18.51
CA LYS A 492 -6.16 11.81 17.60
C LYS A 492 -4.76 12.33 17.24
N LEU A 493 -4.67 13.60 16.89
CA LEU A 493 -3.39 14.24 16.52
C LEU A 493 -2.44 14.36 17.72
N GLU A 494 -2.96 14.69 18.92
CA GLU A 494 -2.16 14.79 20.14
C GLU A 494 -1.62 13.42 20.57
N LEU A 495 -2.45 12.38 20.54
CA LEU A 495 -2.04 11.00 20.81
C LEU A 495 -0.89 10.59 19.89
N LEU A 496 -1.03 10.84 18.58
CA LEU A 496 -0.01 10.53 17.58
C LEU A 496 1.31 11.26 17.91
N ARG A 497 1.25 12.57 18.16
CA ARG A 497 2.43 13.37 18.52
C ARG A 497 3.08 12.92 19.82
N ARG A 498 2.30 12.47 20.78
CA ARG A 498 2.79 11.92 22.05
C ARG A 498 3.60 10.64 21.83
N GLU A 499 3.10 9.72 20.99
CA GLU A 499 3.81 8.52 20.63
C GLU A 499 5.11 8.82 19.85
N GLN A 500 5.06 9.74 18.89
CA GLN A 500 6.25 10.20 18.15
C GLN A 500 7.30 10.87 19.05
N LYS A 501 6.89 11.70 20.01
CA LYS A 501 7.80 12.30 21.01
C LYS A 501 8.46 11.27 21.92
N ALA A 502 7.83 10.12 22.13
CA ALA A 502 8.41 8.98 22.85
C ALA A 502 9.41 8.18 21.98
N GLY A 503 9.71 8.63 20.75
CA GLY A 503 10.65 8.00 19.82
C GLY A 503 10.07 6.82 19.06
N ARG A 504 8.74 6.65 19.03
CA ARG A 504 8.07 5.57 18.30
C ARG A 504 7.65 6.02 16.91
N LEU A 505 7.76 5.12 15.94
CA LEU A 505 7.19 5.30 14.62
C LEU A 505 5.72 4.91 14.63
N VAL A 506 4.88 5.83 14.17
CA VAL A 506 3.43 5.71 14.25
C VAL A 506 2.81 5.57 12.87
N ALA A 507 2.04 4.49 12.68
CA ALA A 507 1.10 4.38 11.58
C ALA A 507 -0.29 4.86 12.00
N MET A 508 -1.01 5.47 11.07
CA MET A 508 -2.41 5.84 11.20
C MET A 508 -3.21 5.32 10.01
N THR A 509 -4.36 4.70 10.29
CA THR A 509 -5.33 4.35 9.24
C THR A 509 -6.66 5.04 9.52
N GLY A 510 -7.30 5.55 8.47
CA GLY A 510 -8.59 6.21 8.56
C GLY A 510 -9.16 6.50 7.18
N ASP A 511 -10.45 6.83 7.12
CA ASP A 511 -11.20 7.10 5.89
C ASP A 511 -11.91 8.46 5.89
N GLY A 512 -12.11 9.08 7.07
CA GLY A 512 -12.81 10.33 7.24
C GLY A 512 -11.99 11.60 7.01
N THR A 513 -12.66 12.70 6.70
CA THR A 513 -12.04 14.03 6.67
C THR A 513 -11.43 14.41 8.02
N ASN A 514 -12.02 13.91 9.11
CA ASN A 514 -11.55 14.11 10.47
C ASN A 514 -10.19 13.46 10.76
N ASP A 515 -9.83 12.44 9.97
CA ASP A 515 -8.56 11.73 10.09
C ASP A 515 -7.43 12.39 9.28
N ALA A 516 -7.76 13.25 8.32
CA ALA A 516 -6.78 13.85 7.43
C ALA A 516 -5.59 14.52 8.15
N PRO A 517 -5.77 15.32 9.23
CA PRO A 517 -4.64 15.89 9.96
C PRO A 517 -3.73 14.84 10.60
N ALA A 518 -4.31 13.76 11.16
CA ALA A 518 -3.54 12.67 11.76
C ALA A 518 -2.85 11.81 10.70
N LEU A 519 -3.51 11.52 9.57
CA LEU A 519 -2.91 10.82 8.42
C LEU A 519 -1.71 11.58 7.85
N ALA A 520 -1.81 12.91 7.73
CA ALA A 520 -0.71 13.74 7.25
C ALA A 520 0.48 13.80 8.21
N GLN A 521 0.24 13.76 9.51
CA GLN A 521 1.26 13.82 10.56
C GLN A 521 1.93 12.47 10.79
N ALA A 522 1.26 11.35 10.53
CA ALA A 522 1.77 10.02 10.78
C ALA A 522 3.03 9.70 9.94
N ASP A 523 3.93 8.89 10.49
CA ASP A 523 5.08 8.38 9.75
C ASP A 523 4.61 7.52 8.56
N VAL A 524 3.53 6.77 8.78
CA VAL A 524 2.80 6.01 7.75
C VAL A 524 1.30 6.30 7.89
N GLY A 525 0.77 7.17 7.03
CA GLY A 525 -0.66 7.46 6.94
C GLY A 525 -1.30 6.66 5.80
N VAL A 526 -2.15 5.69 6.12
CA VAL A 526 -2.85 4.85 5.14
C VAL A 526 -4.31 5.27 5.05
N ALA A 527 -4.67 5.93 3.96
CA ALA A 527 -6.06 6.28 3.68
C ALA A 527 -6.76 5.12 2.97
N MET A 528 -8.03 4.89 3.32
CA MET A 528 -8.87 3.91 2.63
C MET A 528 -9.38 4.47 1.30
N ASN A 529 -9.53 3.64 0.29
CA ASN A 529 -10.09 4.08 -1.00
C ASN A 529 -11.57 4.48 -0.89
N THR A 530 -12.31 3.87 0.03
CA THR A 530 -13.69 4.29 0.35
C THR A 530 -13.77 5.64 1.02
N GLY A 531 -12.68 6.15 1.56
CA GLY A 531 -12.62 7.39 2.31
C GLY A 531 -12.70 8.65 1.44
N THR A 532 -12.76 9.79 2.12
CA THR A 532 -12.87 11.12 1.51
C THR A 532 -11.64 11.48 0.68
N SER A 533 -11.81 12.39 -0.29
CA SER A 533 -10.68 12.93 -1.06
C SER A 533 -9.63 13.58 -0.16
N ALA A 534 -10.05 14.25 0.92
CA ALA A 534 -9.15 14.86 1.88
C ALA A 534 -8.27 13.82 2.62
N ALA A 535 -8.86 12.69 3.05
CA ALA A 535 -8.12 11.61 3.67
C ALA A 535 -7.13 10.97 2.69
N LYS A 536 -7.57 10.68 1.45
CA LYS A 536 -6.70 10.13 0.39
C LYS A 536 -5.54 11.07 0.05
N GLU A 537 -5.74 12.38 0.08
CA GLU A 537 -4.69 13.35 -0.18
C GLU A 537 -3.71 13.48 0.98
N ALA A 538 -4.19 13.46 2.20
CA ALA A 538 -3.38 13.59 3.43
C ALA A 538 -2.49 12.38 3.68
N GLY A 539 -2.99 11.14 3.47
CA GLY A 539 -2.22 9.92 3.66
C GLY A 539 -1.01 9.84 2.71
N ASN A 540 0.08 9.24 3.16
CA ASN A 540 1.23 8.95 2.32
C ASN A 540 1.17 7.56 1.65
N MET A 541 0.12 6.79 1.96
CA MET A 541 -0.30 5.56 1.28
C MET A 541 -1.82 5.56 1.10
N VAL A 542 -2.30 4.83 0.09
CA VAL A 542 -3.73 4.57 -0.13
C VAL A 542 -3.92 3.07 -0.30
N ASP A 543 -4.80 2.50 0.51
CA ASP A 543 -5.26 1.12 0.36
C ASP A 543 -6.47 1.09 -0.57
N LEU A 544 -6.31 0.45 -1.73
CA LEU A 544 -7.34 0.41 -2.78
C LEU A 544 -8.49 -0.53 -2.42
N ASP A 545 -8.24 -1.56 -1.62
CA ASP A 545 -9.27 -2.52 -1.20
C ASP A 545 -10.07 -2.05 0.02
N SER A 546 -9.65 -0.95 0.64
CA SER A 546 -10.22 -0.44 1.89
C SER A 546 -10.27 -1.50 3.00
N ASP A 547 -9.25 -2.36 3.04
CA ASP A 547 -9.06 -3.39 4.04
C ASP A 547 -7.94 -2.98 5.01
N PRO A 548 -8.25 -2.56 6.24
CA PRO A 548 -7.25 -2.11 7.22
C PRO A 548 -6.24 -3.20 7.56
N THR A 549 -6.56 -4.47 7.30
CA THR A 549 -5.65 -5.60 7.52
C THR A 549 -4.50 -5.62 6.52
N LYS A 550 -4.61 -4.91 5.38
CA LYS A 550 -3.53 -4.69 4.41
C LYS A 550 -2.30 -4.03 5.00
N LEU A 551 -2.45 -3.31 6.11
CA LEU A 551 -1.30 -2.76 6.81
C LEU A 551 -0.32 -3.86 7.26
N ILE A 552 -0.79 -5.09 7.52
CA ILE A 552 0.09 -6.24 7.80
C ILE A 552 1.00 -6.51 6.60
N ASP A 553 0.43 -6.51 5.40
CA ASP A 553 1.18 -6.71 4.16
C ASP A 553 2.15 -5.54 3.92
N VAL A 554 1.70 -4.31 4.16
CA VAL A 554 2.52 -3.09 4.07
C VAL A 554 3.73 -3.19 5.00
N VAL A 555 3.52 -3.55 6.27
CA VAL A 555 4.59 -3.74 7.25
C VAL A 555 5.49 -4.91 6.86
N ALA A 556 4.94 -6.04 6.45
CA ALA A 556 5.71 -7.20 6.02
C ALA A 556 6.60 -6.87 4.82
N ILE A 557 6.10 -6.10 3.83
CA ILE A 557 6.85 -5.63 2.66
C ILE A 557 7.93 -4.63 3.09
N GLY A 558 7.62 -3.69 3.98
CA GLY A 558 8.58 -2.74 4.54
C GLY A 558 9.72 -3.46 5.28
N LYS A 559 9.40 -4.39 6.18
CA LYS A 559 10.39 -5.24 6.87
C LYS A 559 11.20 -6.07 5.88
N GLN A 560 10.57 -6.65 4.86
CA GLN A 560 11.26 -7.40 3.83
C GLN A 560 12.24 -6.51 3.04
N LEU A 561 11.87 -5.25 2.75
CA LEU A 561 12.73 -4.28 2.07
C LEU A 561 13.99 -3.99 2.91
N LEU A 562 13.82 -3.69 4.20
CA LEU A 562 14.92 -3.41 5.13
C LEU A 562 15.85 -4.62 5.29
N ILE A 563 15.29 -5.82 5.49
CA ILE A 563 16.05 -7.07 5.59
C ILE A 563 16.82 -7.37 4.31
N THR A 564 16.21 -7.18 3.16
CA THR A 564 16.85 -7.41 1.85
C THR A 564 18.03 -6.48 1.67
N ARG A 565 17.87 -5.19 2.01
CA ARG A 565 18.94 -4.20 1.94
C ARG A 565 20.09 -4.58 2.89
N GLY A 566 19.77 -4.91 4.16
CA GLY A 566 20.75 -5.34 5.15
C GLY A 566 21.49 -6.61 4.73
N ALA A 567 20.80 -7.62 4.22
CA ALA A 567 21.37 -8.88 3.76
C ALA A 567 22.35 -8.68 2.58
N LEU A 568 21.94 -7.89 1.58
CA LEU A 568 22.77 -7.60 0.40
C LEU A 568 23.97 -6.70 0.76
N THR A 569 23.82 -5.76 1.68
CA THR A 569 24.94 -4.95 2.19
C THR A 569 25.94 -5.82 2.94
N THR A 570 25.49 -6.71 3.82
CA THR A 570 26.33 -7.67 4.54
C THR A 570 27.09 -8.58 3.59
N PHE A 571 26.38 -9.13 2.60
CA PHE A 571 26.99 -9.97 1.57
C PHE A 571 28.04 -9.19 0.76
N SER A 572 27.74 -7.97 0.33
CA SER A 572 28.64 -7.14 -0.47
C SER A 572 29.96 -6.87 0.27
N LEU A 573 29.87 -6.44 1.55
CA LEU A 573 31.06 -6.17 2.36
C LEU A 573 31.86 -7.43 2.64
N ALA A 574 31.19 -8.56 2.92
CA ALA A 574 31.85 -9.84 3.16
C ALA A 574 32.49 -10.40 1.89
N ASN A 575 31.85 -10.22 0.74
CA ASN A 575 32.32 -10.65 -0.56
C ASN A 575 33.65 -9.96 -0.97
N ASP A 576 33.84 -8.72 -0.60
CA ASP A 576 35.04 -7.98 -0.96
C ASP A 576 36.30 -8.54 -0.27
N LEU A 577 36.15 -9.21 0.88
CA LEU A 577 37.26 -9.81 1.61
C LEU A 577 38.06 -10.82 0.77
N ALA A 578 37.39 -11.72 0.06
CA ALA A 578 38.07 -12.75 -0.77
C ALA A 578 38.91 -12.13 -1.88
N LYS A 579 38.52 -10.99 -2.41
CA LYS A 579 39.22 -10.29 -3.49
C LYS A 579 40.58 -9.76 -3.03
N TYR A 580 40.73 -9.39 -1.74
CA TYR A 580 42.04 -9.03 -1.19
C TYR A 580 43.04 -10.21 -1.28
N PHE A 581 42.58 -11.43 -0.96
CA PHE A 581 43.40 -12.63 -1.03
C PHE A 581 43.71 -13.08 -2.49
N ALA A 582 42.96 -12.60 -3.48
CA ALA A 582 43.25 -12.82 -4.89
C ALA A 582 44.25 -11.78 -5.43
N ILE A 583 43.97 -10.49 -5.18
CA ILE A 583 44.60 -9.38 -5.92
C ILE A 583 45.88 -8.88 -5.23
N LEU A 584 45.93 -8.80 -3.88
CA LEU A 584 47.12 -8.31 -3.18
C LEU A 584 48.37 -9.20 -3.43
N PRO A 585 48.29 -10.53 -3.32
CA PRO A 585 49.43 -11.38 -3.72
C PRO A 585 49.82 -11.18 -5.19
N ALA A 586 48.81 -11.06 -6.07
CA ALA A 586 49.05 -10.88 -7.51
C ALA A 586 49.79 -9.58 -7.86
N LEU A 587 49.61 -8.52 -7.07
CA LEU A 587 50.24 -7.22 -7.27
C LEU A 587 51.62 -7.09 -6.62
N PHE A 588 51.83 -7.71 -5.45
CA PHE A 588 52.98 -7.38 -4.59
C PHE A 588 53.89 -8.57 -4.25
N SER A 589 53.57 -9.80 -4.65
CA SER A 589 54.45 -10.96 -4.38
C SER A 589 55.80 -10.85 -5.08
N GLY A 590 55.91 -10.06 -6.14
CA GLY A 590 57.21 -9.75 -6.78
C GLY A 590 58.12 -8.90 -5.91
N ILE A 591 57.53 -7.95 -5.14
CA ILE A 591 58.28 -7.05 -4.23
C ILE A 591 58.43 -7.71 -2.83
N TYR A 592 57.36 -8.33 -2.35
CA TYR A 592 57.28 -8.97 -1.03
C TYR A 592 56.83 -10.43 -1.18
N PRO A 593 57.79 -11.37 -1.35
CA PRO A 593 57.46 -12.80 -1.58
C PRO A 593 56.59 -13.43 -0.50
N GLN A 594 56.64 -12.90 0.73
CA GLN A 594 55.84 -13.35 1.86
C GLN A 594 54.32 -13.15 1.62
N LEU A 595 53.93 -12.17 0.80
CA LEU A 595 52.52 -11.95 0.43
C LEU A 595 51.97 -13.09 -0.44
N GLY A 596 52.83 -13.94 -1.02
CA GLY A 596 52.42 -15.17 -1.70
C GLY A 596 51.69 -16.14 -0.79
N GLU A 597 51.93 -16.12 0.54
CA GLU A 597 51.22 -16.94 1.51
C GLU A 597 49.72 -16.58 1.60
N LEU A 598 49.36 -15.35 1.25
CA LEU A 598 47.96 -14.91 1.16
C LEU A 598 47.22 -15.49 -0.05
N ASN A 599 47.93 -16.13 -1.02
CA ASN A 599 47.30 -16.83 -2.15
C ASN A 599 46.71 -18.17 -1.73
N ILE A 600 45.74 -18.10 -0.79
CA ILE A 600 45.06 -19.28 -0.20
C ILE A 600 44.34 -20.09 -1.28
N MET A 601 43.84 -19.43 -2.32
CA MET A 601 43.15 -20.07 -3.46
C MET A 601 44.08 -20.74 -4.44
N ARG A 602 45.43 -20.54 -4.34
CA ARG A 602 46.45 -21.07 -5.26
C ARG A 602 46.14 -20.75 -6.72
N LEU A 603 45.83 -19.47 -6.98
CA LEU A 603 45.54 -18.97 -8.32
C LEU A 603 46.78 -19.04 -9.20
N ALA A 604 46.60 -19.34 -10.49
CA ALA A 604 47.66 -19.76 -11.38
C ALA A 604 48.70 -18.66 -11.65
N THR A 605 48.24 -17.46 -12.01
CA THR A 605 49.11 -16.31 -12.34
C THR A 605 48.50 -15.02 -11.74
N PRO A 606 49.31 -13.94 -11.61
CA PRO A 606 48.79 -12.64 -11.23
C PRO A 606 47.67 -12.12 -12.14
N GLN A 607 47.79 -12.31 -13.45
CA GLN A 607 46.77 -11.87 -14.42
C GLN A 607 45.49 -12.70 -14.30
N SER A 608 45.60 -14.03 -14.16
CA SER A 608 44.44 -14.90 -14.00
C SER A 608 43.69 -14.59 -12.69
N ALA A 609 44.43 -14.33 -11.61
CA ALA A 609 43.87 -13.98 -10.31
C ALA A 609 43.03 -12.68 -10.36
N ILE A 610 43.60 -11.63 -10.95
CA ILE A 610 42.92 -10.33 -11.09
C ILE A 610 41.70 -10.45 -12.01
N LEU A 611 41.87 -11.10 -13.17
CA LEU A 611 40.76 -11.28 -14.12
C LEU A 611 39.63 -12.12 -13.51
N SER A 612 39.96 -13.20 -12.80
CA SER A 612 38.96 -14.05 -12.12
C SER A 612 38.18 -13.30 -11.05
N ALA A 613 38.83 -12.41 -10.29
CA ALA A 613 38.18 -11.56 -9.33
C ALA A 613 37.21 -10.54 -9.98
N VAL A 614 37.60 -9.95 -11.11
CA VAL A 614 36.77 -9.02 -11.87
C VAL A 614 35.56 -9.74 -12.49
N ILE A 615 35.75 -10.90 -13.08
CA ILE A 615 34.68 -11.74 -13.62
C ILE A 615 33.68 -12.13 -12.53
N PHE A 616 34.19 -12.61 -11.39
CA PHE A 616 33.36 -12.99 -10.27
C PHE A 616 32.53 -11.80 -9.79
N ASN A 617 33.11 -10.59 -9.68
CA ASN A 617 32.42 -9.37 -9.29
C ASN A 617 31.26 -9.04 -10.23
N ALA A 618 31.40 -9.22 -11.52
CA ALA A 618 30.34 -9.01 -12.51
C ALA A 618 29.24 -10.09 -12.39
N LEU A 619 29.62 -11.36 -12.27
CA LEU A 619 28.66 -12.47 -12.20
C LEU A 619 27.85 -12.49 -10.91
N VAL A 620 28.43 -12.09 -9.78
CA VAL A 620 27.72 -12.04 -8.50
C VAL A 620 26.60 -10.99 -8.52
N ILE A 621 26.80 -9.86 -9.21
CA ILE A 621 25.73 -8.85 -9.38
C ILE A 621 24.53 -9.50 -10.09
N ILE A 622 24.77 -10.23 -11.19
CA ILE A 622 23.70 -10.91 -11.93
C ILE A 622 23.00 -11.94 -11.05
N ALA A 623 23.76 -12.75 -10.30
CA ALA A 623 23.22 -13.78 -9.43
C ALA A 623 22.34 -13.20 -8.30
N LEU A 624 22.62 -11.97 -7.84
CA LEU A 624 21.87 -11.30 -6.78
C LEU A 624 20.68 -10.48 -7.28
N VAL A 625 20.55 -10.18 -8.59
CA VAL A 625 19.37 -9.47 -9.14
C VAL A 625 18.04 -10.14 -8.75
N PRO A 626 17.85 -11.47 -8.88
CA PRO A 626 16.61 -12.10 -8.45
C PRO A 626 16.32 -11.89 -6.96
N LEU A 627 17.34 -11.91 -6.11
CA LEU A 627 17.21 -11.67 -4.68
C LEU A 627 16.85 -10.21 -4.39
N ALA A 628 17.45 -9.26 -5.09
CA ALA A 628 17.13 -7.84 -4.98
C ALA A 628 15.67 -7.54 -5.39
N LEU A 629 15.19 -8.18 -6.47
CA LEU A 629 13.83 -7.96 -6.99
C LEU A 629 12.75 -8.70 -6.21
N LYS A 630 12.98 -9.94 -5.78
CA LYS A 630 12.01 -10.73 -5.00
C LYS A 630 12.05 -10.42 -3.51
N GLY A 631 13.17 -9.91 -3.02
CA GLY A 631 13.45 -9.71 -1.61
C GLY A 631 13.79 -11.00 -0.85
N VAL A 632 14.42 -10.83 0.30
CA VAL A 632 14.65 -11.89 1.29
C VAL A 632 13.32 -12.20 1.97
N ARG A 633 12.95 -13.46 2.06
CA ARG A 633 11.68 -13.85 2.69
C ARG A 633 11.62 -13.42 4.15
N TYR A 634 10.66 -12.57 4.47
CA TYR A 634 10.38 -12.18 5.84
C TYR A 634 9.79 -13.36 6.63
N ARG A 635 10.21 -13.47 7.89
CA ARG A 635 9.60 -14.35 8.88
C ARG A 635 9.40 -13.54 10.16
N PRO A 636 8.25 -13.63 10.83
CA PRO A 636 7.99 -12.91 12.07
C PRO A 636 8.78 -13.57 13.23
N VAL A 637 10.07 -13.24 13.32
CA VAL A 637 10.98 -13.67 14.38
C VAL A 637 11.63 -12.46 15.02
N GLY A 638 12.14 -12.59 16.24
CA GLY A 638 12.80 -11.50 16.95
C GLY A 638 14.03 -10.95 16.19
N ALA A 639 14.31 -9.66 16.39
CA ALA A 639 15.40 -8.94 15.70
C ALA A 639 16.77 -9.63 15.86
N GLY A 640 17.06 -10.19 17.04
CA GLY A 640 18.33 -10.92 17.31
C GLY A 640 18.48 -12.19 16.48
N GLU A 641 17.41 -12.97 16.31
CA GLU A 641 17.42 -14.18 15.48
C GLU A 641 17.58 -13.83 14.00
N LEU A 642 16.90 -12.77 13.55
CA LEU A 642 17.01 -12.26 12.19
C LEU A 642 18.44 -11.80 11.87
N LEU A 643 19.06 -11.03 12.78
CA LEU A 643 20.45 -10.58 12.64
C LEU A 643 21.41 -11.76 12.60
N ARG A 644 21.30 -12.73 13.52
CA ARG A 644 22.12 -13.93 13.53
C ARG A 644 22.02 -14.72 12.23
N ARG A 645 20.80 -14.89 11.72
CA ARG A 645 20.54 -15.60 10.46
C ARG A 645 21.16 -14.85 9.27
N ASN A 646 21.01 -13.53 9.21
CA ASN A 646 21.59 -12.72 8.15
C ASN A 646 23.13 -12.78 8.19
N LEU A 647 23.74 -12.70 9.35
CA LEU A 647 25.19 -12.84 9.49
C LEU A 647 25.69 -14.24 9.10
N LEU A 648 24.96 -15.30 9.44
CA LEU A 648 25.35 -16.67 9.05
C LEU A 648 25.18 -16.90 7.54
N ILE A 649 24.06 -16.51 6.94
CA ILE A 649 23.78 -16.79 5.51
C ILE A 649 24.56 -15.83 4.63
N TYR A 650 24.44 -14.51 4.85
CA TYR A 650 24.98 -13.49 3.96
C TYR A 650 26.38 -13.03 4.37
N GLY A 651 26.73 -13.05 5.64
CA GLY A 651 28.07 -12.77 6.11
C GLY A 651 29.02 -13.94 5.82
N LEU A 652 28.79 -15.11 6.42
CA LEU A 652 29.65 -16.28 6.21
C LEU A 652 29.57 -16.78 4.76
N GLY A 653 28.36 -16.82 4.17
CA GLY A 653 28.18 -17.13 2.75
C GLY A 653 28.87 -16.13 1.84
N GLY A 654 28.79 -14.83 2.18
CA GLY A 654 29.49 -13.75 1.48
C GLY A 654 31.03 -13.90 1.52
N VAL A 655 31.58 -14.50 2.56
CA VAL A 655 33.00 -14.84 2.62
C VAL A 655 33.32 -16.07 1.80
N ILE A 656 32.60 -17.17 1.97
CA ILE A 656 32.93 -18.48 1.37
C ILE A 656 32.71 -18.49 -0.16
N VAL A 657 31.55 -17.98 -0.61
CA VAL A 657 31.14 -18.04 -2.03
C VAL A 657 32.18 -17.40 -2.98
N PRO A 658 32.77 -16.23 -2.67
CA PRO A 658 33.76 -15.61 -3.53
C PRO A 658 35.08 -16.43 -3.61
N PHE A 659 35.54 -17.03 -2.49
CA PHE A 659 36.73 -17.88 -2.53
C PHE A 659 36.53 -19.03 -3.49
N VAL A 660 35.40 -19.73 -3.40
CA VAL A 660 35.06 -20.84 -4.30
C VAL A 660 34.83 -20.34 -5.73
N GLY A 661 34.10 -19.24 -5.89
CA GLY A 661 33.76 -18.70 -7.21
C GLY A 661 34.96 -18.18 -7.98
N ILE A 662 35.86 -17.43 -7.34
CA ILE A 662 37.09 -16.94 -7.95
C ILE A 662 38.00 -18.12 -8.32
N TRP A 663 38.14 -19.12 -7.44
CA TRP A 663 38.91 -20.33 -7.74
C TRP A 663 38.35 -21.10 -8.94
N LEU A 664 37.03 -21.31 -9.02
CA LEU A 664 36.40 -22.00 -10.17
C LEU A 664 36.59 -21.22 -11.47
N ILE A 665 36.50 -19.89 -11.44
CA ILE A 665 36.73 -19.05 -12.62
C ILE A 665 38.17 -19.13 -13.04
N ASP A 666 39.13 -19.11 -12.11
CA ASP A 666 40.55 -19.24 -12.39
C ASP A 666 40.89 -20.56 -13.11
N LEU A 667 40.20 -21.65 -12.75
CA LEU A 667 40.37 -22.94 -13.45
C LEU A 667 40.08 -22.86 -14.96
N VAL A 668 39.26 -21.92 -15.39
CA VAL A 668 38.92 -21.68 -16.80
C VAL A 668 39.82 -20.60 -17.38
N VAL A 669 40.01 -19.50 -16.67
CA VAL A 669 40.79 -18.33 -17.15
C VAL A 669 42.25 -18.65 -17.37
N ARG A 670 42.83 -19.58 -16.60
CA ARG A 670 44.22 -20.00 -16.74
C ARG A 670 44.58 -20.62 -18.11
N PHE A 671 43.58 -21.07 -18.87
CA PHE A 671 43.79 -21.62 -20.22
C PHE A 671 43.75 -20.54 -21.31
N ILE A 672 43.52 -19.28 -20.98
CA ILE A 672 43.53 -18.19 -21.94
C ILE A 672 44.98 -17.83 -22.27
N PRO A 673 45.40 -17.88 -23.56
CA PRO A 673 46.77 -17.53 -23.95
C PRO A 673 47.16 -16.12 -23.47
N GLY A 674 48.32 -16.00 -22.79
CA GLY A 674 48.83 -14.73 -22.26
C GLY A 674 48.19 -14.24 -20.95
N ILE A 675 47.38 -15.09 -20.30
CA ILE A 675 46.79 -14.82 -18.96
C ILE A 675 47.18 -15.93 -17.99
N GLY A 676 47.22 -17.19 -18.45
CA GLY A 676 47.58 -18.36 -17.67
C GLY A 676 49.07 -18.65 -17.60
#